data_1a532c1c9fcdf20a5d685d36a2253a37
#
_entry.id   1a532c1c9fcdf20a5d685d36a2253a37
#
_cell.length_a   1.000
_cell.length_b   1.000
_cell.length_c   1.000
_cell.angle_alpha   90.00
_cell.angle_beta   90.00
_cell.angle_gamma   90.00
#
_symmetry.space_group_name_H-M   'P 1'
#
loop_
_entity.id
_entity.type
_entity.pdbx_description
1 polymer ?
#
loop_
_entity_poly.entity_id
_entity_poly.type
_entity_poly.pdbx_seq_one_letter_code
_entity_poly.pdbx_strand_id
1 'polypeptide(L)'
;MLQITLLALCLISVDRAKAQDWSHFVRTAGHGLQIDNISATIKDASSTYLYGIEVDNDIPGRYESFLDPTEKLQAIKAMADSAHAIKNHAFVYIAGLEIITANSDTARHTFFKDHPDWVQRNVKGEPAIFGGGDAFWITKGDEDAWITPYALEWRKIYMERIRQMTATGIDGIYIDIPYWMCHFKGWQDSWASFDKYTVAAFRKKTGINALKQVKIGDWNDPNFISWVNFRKSAISEFVSEVKENMKSVNRACKLILEIYPGLSEAEARIGTDNYQLYKIADVITHEYSPRDQAYKDGGGGNSARSNPLGWMRYMIAMFTFRAMAEEKPTWMLSYSWGGEEKINPSDAMKNLFVSQVMSGTNSWDAARHVMSGSNDYDTRKQVYKWINDNEQLIYTKREPMSPVGVYFSPNTRDYFSDSWERSYFGTMEVLMQKGIEFEIVTPRTLDKSKSGLLLIPDVRSLGEEELGRIETILKEGKKHVVFTGQTGEYDSSRRKVDKDRIKSLVQAYKENTTFIEDDPGSDFDKFMQWGYDVSMYKDRELEYQNSRSYEELEETLSKYYLPSVEIKGGGGCVSQITSVKGKPTVYIANFTGLKSKENAIPIPERDMSITFKNLPNRGAIVNFIPFLEKSVQLKGVWNKNDLTVSLPSFLRGVILTLSD
;
A
#
# COMPACT_ATOMS: atom_id res chain seq x y z
N MET A 1 -23.45 70.50 3.21
CA MET A 1 -23.98 69.22 3.66
C MET A 1 -23.59 68.18 2.62
N LEU A 2 -22.51 67.51 2.90
CA LEU A 2 -22.01 66.38 2.01
C LEU A 2 -22.39 65.06 2.69
N GLN A 3 -23.26 64.29 2.07
CA GLN A 3 -23.57 62.95 2.49
C GLN A 3 -22.48 62.01 1.95
N ILE A 4 -21.70 61.44 2.83
CA ILE A 4 -20.75 60.39 2.51
C ILE A 4 -21.49 59.05 2.68
N THR A 5 -21.76 58.40 1.57
CA THR A 5 -22.32 57.04 1.54
C THR A 5 -21.18 56.05 1.69
N LEU A 6 -21.07 55.39 2.85
CA LEU A 6 -20.15 54.27 3.09
C LEU A 6 -20.68 53.03 2.37
N LEU A 7 -20.02 52.61 1.30
CA LEU A 7 -20.24 51.31 0.69
C LEU A 7 -19.45 50.27 1.51
N ALA A 8 -20.14 49.46 2.31
CA ALA A 8 -19.57 48.29 2.95
C ALA A 8 -19.38 47.21 1.93
N LEU A 9 -18.16 46.99 1.45
CA LEU A 9 -17.78 45.77 0.71
C LEU A 9 -17.77 44.60 1.70
N CYS A 10 -18.84 43.81 1.70
CA CYS A 10 -18.81 42.45 2.23
C CYS A 10 -17.88 41.62 1.37
N LEU A 11 -16.64 41.47 1.79
CA LEU A 11 -15.76 40.39 1.32
C LEU A 11 -16.35 39.06 1.78
N ILE A 12 -17.19 38.46 0.95
CA ILE A 12 -17.53 37.03 1.06
C ILE A 12 -16.24 36.31 0.72
N SER A 13 -15.49 35.88 1.73
CA SER A 13 -14.47 34.87 1.57
C SER A 13 -15.18 33.58 1.21
N VAL A 14 -15.37 33.36 -0.08
CA VAL A 14 -15.66 32.02 -0.58
C VAL A 14 -14.42 31.20 -0.27
N ASP A 15 -14.46 30.45 0.82
CA ASP A 15 -13.58 29.31 1.02
C ASP A 15 -13.80 28.39 -0.20
N ARG A 16 -12.96 28.59 -1.23
CA ARG A 16 -12.80 27.59 -2.27
C ARG A 16 -12.25 26.37 -1.53
N ALA A 17 -13.14 25.46 -1.15
CA ALA A 17 -12.74 24.09 -0.89
C ALA A 17 -11.79 23.73 -2.03
N LYS A 18 -10.49 23.53 -1.75
CA LYS A 18 -9.51 23.16 -2.75
C LYS A 18 -10.10 21.92 -3.42
N ALA A 19 -10.42 22.02 -4.70
CA ALA A 19 -10.86 20.86 -5.46
C ALA A 19 -9.84 19.76 -5.23
N GLN A 20 -10.31 18.58 -4.85
CA GLN A 20 -9.43 17.46 -4.57
C GLN A 20 -8.63 17.16 -5.84
N ASP A 21 -7.33 16.92 -5.69
CA ASP A 21 -6.39 16.69 -6.77
C ASP A 21 -6.83 15.45 -7.61
N TRP A 22 -6.64 15.52 -8.92
CA TRP A 22 -7.04 14.46 -9.87
C TRP A 22 -6.54 13.07 -9.46
N SER A 23 -5.34 12.99 -8.90
CA SER A 23 -4.71 11.72 -8.51
C SER A 23 -5.49 10.94 -7.43
N HIS A 24 -6.41 11.59 -6.71
CA HIS A 24 -7.30 10.90 -5.76
C HIS A 24 -8.41 10.10 -6.44
N PHE A 25 -8.77 10.41 -7.69
CA PHE A 25 -9.91 9.80 -8.40
C PHE A 25 -9.50 8.80 -9.46
N VAL A 26 -8.23 8.43 -9.52
CA VAL A 26 -7.68 7.57 -10.57
C VAL A 26 -8.30 6.18 -10.55
N ARG A 27 -8.64 5.72 -11.72
CA ARG A 27 -9.00 4.37 -12.11
C ARG A 27 -8.40 4.16 -13.50
N THR A 28 -7.38 3.33 -13.60
CA THR A 28 -6.51 3.28 -14.77
C THR A 28 -6.36 1.88 -15.35
N ALA A 29 -5.81 1.80 -16.53
CA ALA A 29 -5.32 0.59 -17.18
C ALA A 29 -4.07 0.94 -17.97
N GLY A 30 -3.15 -0.01 -18.11
CA GLY A 30 -1.91 0.19 -18.83
C GLY A 30 -2.06 0.14 -20.34
N HIS A 31 -1.33 1.02 -21.02
CA HIS A 31 -1.29 1.08 -22.47
C HIS A 31 0.15 1.30 -22.96
N GLY A 32 0.62 0.46 -23.86
CA GLY A 32 1.85 0.75 -24.58
C GLY A 32 1.71 2.05 -25.38
N LEU A 33 2.75 2.91 -25.36
CA LEU A 33 2.71 4.22 -26.02
C LEU A 33 3.53 4.23 -27.31
N GLN A 34 2.82 4.43 -28.42
CA GLN A 34 3.36 4.80 -29.71
C GLN A 34 2.48 5.90 -30.31
N ILE A 35 3.04 6.71 -31.20
CA ILE A 35 2.35 7.88 -31.72
C ILE A 35 1.07 7.52 -32.51
N ASP A 36 1.07 6.36 -33.14
CA ASP A 36 -0.04 5.86 -33.96
C ASP A 36 -1.17 5.21 -33.12
N ASN A 37 -0.93 4.83 -31.85
CA ASN A 37 -1.95 4.20 -31.00
C ASN A 37 -2.69 5.20 -30.08
N ILE A 38 -2.28 6.46 -30.02
CA ILE A 38 -2.86 7.47 -29.10
C ILE A 38 -4.38 7.58 -29.26
N SER A 39 -4.88 7.64 -30.50
CA SER A 39 -6.32 7.75 -30.75
C SER A 39 -7.11 6.55 -30.20
N ALA A 40 -6.55 5.34 -30.31
CA ALA A 40 -7.17 4.13 -29.75
C ALA A 40 -7.19 4.15 -28.21
N THR A 41 -6.09 4.56 -27.58
CA THR A 41 -5.99 4.71 -26.12
C THR A 41 -6.99 5.75 -25.58
N ILE A 42 -7.12 6.90 -26.23
CA ILE A 42 -8.10 7.94 -25.85
C ILE A 42 -9.55 7.44 -26.01
N LYS A 43 -9.83 6.66 -27.06
CA LYS A 43 -11.14 6.05 -27.27
C LYS A 43 -11.45 5.01 -26.17
N ASP A 44 -10.49 4.15 -25.83
CA ASP A 44 -10.65 3.19 -24.74
C ASP A 44 -10.91 3.93 -23.41
N ALA A 45 -10.09 4.89 -23.05
CA ALA A 45 -10.24 5.67 -21.83
C ALA A 45 -11.65 6.30 -21.72
N SER A 46 -12.12 6.93 -22.79
CA SER A 46 -13.45 7.57 -22.81
C SER A 46 -14.59 6.56 -22.71
N SER A 47 -14.47 5.40 -23.36
CA SER A 47 -15.54 4.39 -23.44
C SER A 47 -15.66 3.53 -22.18
N THR A 48 -14.59 3.43 -21.38
CA THR A 48 -14.49 2.57 -20.19
C THR A 48 -14.41 3.34 -18.88
N TYR A 49 -14.64 4.64 -18.88
CA TYR A 49 -14.57 5.51 -17.69
C TYR A 49 -13.20 5.57 -17.02
N LEU A 50 -12.11 5.37 -17.77
CA LEU A 50 -10.77 5.60 -17.22
C LEU A 50 -10.60 7.06 -16.82
N TYR A 51 -9.91 7.27 -15.71
CA TYR A 51 -9.48 8.58 -15.27
C TYR A 51 -8.05 8.49 -14.70
N GLY A 52 -7.12 9.19 -15.34
CA GLY A 52 -5.68 8.95 -15.21
C GLY A 52 -5.24 7.82 -16.17
N ILE A 53 -4.79 8.19 -17.38
CA ILE A 53 -4.38 7.23 -18.43
C ILE A 53 -2.91 6.91 -18.23
N GLU A 54 -2.62 5.65 -17.95
CA GLU A 54 -1.25 5.15 -17.89
C GLU A 54 -0.75 4.84 -19.29
N VAL A 55 0.49 5.22 -19.57
CA VAL A 55 1.19 4.86 -20.79
C VAL A 55 2.62 4.39 -20.50
N ASP A 56 2.95 3.22 -21.02
CA ASP A 56 4.29 2.64 -20.93
C ASP A 56 5.16 3.17 -22.05
N ASN A 57 6.21 3.91 -21.69
CA ASN A 57 7.12 4.48 -22.66
C ASN A 57 8.59 4.22 -22.34
N ASP A 58 8.93 4.04 -21.09
CA ASP A 58 10.22 3.61 -20.56
C ASP A 58 11.45 4.27 -21.18
N ILE A 59 11.45 5.60 -21.24
CA ILE A 59 12.57 6.37 -21.82
C ILE A 59 13.91 6.04 -21.17
N PRO A 60 14.07 6.08 -19.82
CA PRO A 60 15.39 5.81 -19.23
C PRO A 60 15.71 4.31 -19.13
N GLY A 61 14.72 3.43 -19.18
CA GLY A 61 14.86 1.98 -19.02
C GLY A 61 15.12 1.20 -20.31
N ARG A 62 15.13 1.87 -21.47
CA ARG A 62 15.57 1.28 -22.74
C ARG A 62 16.81 1.99 -23.25
N TYR A 63 17.86 1.26 -23.57
CA TYR A 63 19.16 1.85 -23.87
C TYR A 63 19.10 2.79 -25.09
N GLU A 64 18.36 2.43 -26.12
CA GLU A 64 18.15 3.26 -27.30
C GLU A 64 17.53 4.62 -26.96
N SER A 65 16.52 4.62 -26.10
CA SER A 65 15.83 5.84 -25.67
C SER A 65 16.60 6.59 -24.58
N PHE A 66 17.41 5.88 -23.81
CA PHE A 66 18.37 6.51 -22.90
C PHE A 66 19.37 7.36 -23.68
N LEU A 67 19.82 6.89 -24.86
CA LEU A 67 20.71 7.62 -25.75
C LEU A 67 19.99 8.75 -26.51
N ASP A 68 18.87 8.45 -27.17
CA ASP A 68 18.05 9.43 -27.90
C ASP A 68 16.56 9.28 -27.60
N PRO A 69 16.00 10.14 -26.74
CA PRO A 69 14.60 10.07 -26.32
C PRO A 69 13.62 10.79 -27.27
N THR A 70 14.08 11.34 -28.39
CA THR A 70 13.33 12.33 -29.20
C THR A 70 11.95 11.83 -29.63
N GLU A 71 11.87 10.63 -30.21
CA GLU A 71 10.61 10.04 -30.69
C GLU A 71 9.65 9.78 -29.54
N LYS A 72 10.14 9.20 -28.44
CA LYS A 72 9.33 8.89 -27.27
C LYS A 72 8.83 10.15 -26.56
N LEU A 73 9.62 11.22 -26.50
CA LEU A 73 9.18 12.50 -25.95
C LEU A 73 8.06 13.13 -26.78
N GLN A 74 8.10 12.98 -28.11
CA GLN A 74 7.00 13.43 -29.00
C GLN A 74 5.71 12.64 -28.72
N ALA A 75 5.81 11.33 -28.53
CA ALA A 75 4.64 10.50 -28.21
C ALA A 75 4.05 10.87 -26.85
N ILE A 76 4.87 11.07 -25.80
CA ILE A 76 4.41 11.52 -24.48
C ILE A 76 3.67 12.86 -24.57
N LYS A 77 4.25 13.82 -25.31
CA LYS A 77 3.61 15.13 -25.51
C LYS A 77 2.25 15.00 -26.19
N ALA A 78 2.18 14.24 -27.27
CA ALA A 78 0.94 14.04 -28.02
C ALA A 78 -0.13 13.34 -27.17
N MET A 79 0.27 12.41 -26.30
CA MET A 79 -0.64 11.75 -25.35
C MET A 79 -1.16 12.74 -24.30
N ALA A 80 -0.28 13.55 -23.68
CA ALA A 80 -0.68 14.57 -22.72
C ALA A 80 -1.69 15.55 -23.31
N ASP A 81 -1.39 16.10 -24.51
CA ASP A 81 -2.30 17.01 -25.22
C ASP A 81 -3.67 16.35 -25.50
N SER A 82 -3.67 15.07 -25.90
CA SER A 82 -4.89 14.34 -26.24
C SER A 82 -5.72 14.00 -25.00
N ALA A 83 -5.08 13.64 -23.88
CA ALA A 83 -5.76 13.40 -22.60
C ALA A 83 -6.42 14.70 -22.09
N HIS A 84 -5.69 15.81 -22.13
CA HIS A 84 -6.21 17.12 -21.72
C HIS A 84 -7.39 17.57 -22.57
N ALA A 85 -7.38 17.29 -23.88
CA ALA A 85 -8.50 17.62 -24.77
C ALA A 85 -9.82 16.98 -24.37
N ILE A 86 -9.77 15.79 -23.74
CA ILE A 86 -10.96 15.10 -23.19
C ILE A 86 -11.16 15.33 -21.69
N LYS A 87 -10.47 16.30 -21.09
CA LYS A 87 -10.49 16.61 -19.64
C LYS A 87 -10.07 15.42 -18.75
N ASN A 88 -9.13 14.64 -19.23
CA ASN A 88 -8.50 13.54 -18.51
C ASN A 88 -7.04 13.89 -18.22
N HIS A 89 -6.35 13.05 -17.47
CA HIS A 89 -4.94 13.15 -17.15
C HIS A 89 -4.18 11.97 -17.71
N ALA A 90 -2.88 12.15 -17.95
CA ALA A 90 -2.01 11.06 -18.37
C ALA A 90 -0.73 11.03 -17.55
N PHE A 91 -0.20 9.84 -17.29
CA PHE A 91 1.09 9.66 -16.65
C PHE A 91 1.88 8.57 -17.37
N VAL A 92 3.21 8.71 -17.35
CA VAL A 92 4.11 7.81 -18.04
C VAL A 92 4.80 6.89 -17.05
N TYR A 93 4.83 5.59 -17.37
CA TYR A 93 5.57 4.56 -16.66
C TYR A 93 6.99 4.49 -17.16
N ILE A 94 7.96 4.42 -16.23
CA ILE A 94 9.39 4.31 -16.52
C ILE A 94 10.10 3.42 -15.50
N ALA A 95 11.21 2.80 -15.90
CA ALA A 95 12.09 2.09 -14.98
C ALA A 95 12.91 3.04 -14.11
N GLY A 96 13.18 2.63 -12.87
CA GLY A 96 14.01 3.37 -11.92
C GLY A 96 15.50 3.08 -12.06
N LEU A 97 15.94 1.88 -11.71
CA LEU A 97 17.35 1.49 -11.68
C LEU A 97 17.64 0.31 -12.62
N GLU A 98 16.91 0.19 -13.71
CA GLU A 98 17.04 -0.85 -14.72
C GLU A 98 17.20 -0.24 -16.11
N ILE A 99 18.04 -0.84 -16.96
CA ILE A 99 18.13 -0.53 -18.39
C ILE A 99 18.20 -1.82 -19.19
N ILE A 100 17.27 -1.98 -20.13
CA ILE A 100 17.23 -3.10 -21.06
C ILE A 100 17.81 -2.65 -22.41
N THR A 101 18.74 -3.46 -22.95
CA THR A 101 19.23 -3.32 -24.32
C THR A 101 18.65 -4.41 -25.19
N ALA A 102 17.87 -4.03 -26.20
CA ALA A 102 17.27 -4.97 -27.14
C ALA A 102 18.32 -5.63 -28.05
N ASN A 103 18.10 -6.91 -28.40
CA ASN A 103 18.97 -7.68 -29.30
C ASN A 103 20.47 -7.64 -28.93
N SER A 104 20.78 -7.66 -27.65
CA SER A 104 22.14 -7.49 -27.11
C SER A 104 23.14 -8.54 -27.60
N ASP A 105 22.67 -9.74 -27.97
CA ASP A 105 23.49 -10.84 -28.53
C ASP A 105 24.19 -10.42 -29.83
N THR A 106 23.56 -9.55 -30.61
CA THR A 106 24.07 -9.11 -31.91
C THR A 106 24.48 -7.64 -31.94
N ALA A 107 24.05 -6.88 -30.93
CA ALA A 107 24.35 -5.45 -30.82
C ALA A 107 25.85 -5.20 -30.60
N ARG A 108 26.40 -4.25 -31.34
CA ARG A 108 27.78 -3.78 -31.14
C ARG A 108 27.92 -3.05 -29.82
N HIS A 109 26.92 -2.26 -29.47
CA HIS A 109 26.82 -1.46 -28.24
C HIS A 109 25.67 -2.00 -27.39
N THR A 110 25.96 -2.28 -26.13
CA THR A 110 24.95 -2.54 -25.11
C THR A 110 25.25 -1.67 -23.91
N PHE A 111 24.27 -1.49 -23.04
CA PHE A 111 24.49 -0.67 -21.85
C PHE A 111 25.69 -1.16 -21.03
N PHE A 112 25.80 -2.47 -20.81
CA PHE A 112 26.91 -3.02 -20.03
C PHE A 112 28.25 -2.96 -20.76
N LYS A 113 28.28 -3.17 -22.07
CA LYS A 113 29.55 -3.04 -22.84
C LYS A 113 30.09 -1.63 -22.78
N ASP A 114 29.22 -0.63 -22.87
CA ASP A 114 29.61 0.77 -22.91
C ASP A 114 29.84 1.35 -21.51
N HIS A 115 29.14 0.82 -20.48
CA HIS A 115 29.17 1.36 -19.11
C HIS A 115 29.33 0.26 -18.03
N PRO A 116 30.38 -0.59 -18.06
CA PRO A 116 30.53 -1.74 -17.17
C PRO A 116 30.69 -1.38 -15.69
N ASP A 117 31.05 -0.14 -15.41
CA ASP A 117 31.23 0.37 -14.04
C ASP A 117 29.93 0.90 -13.40
N TRP A 118 28.88 1.15 -14.19
CA TRP A 118 27.65 1.77 -13.67
C TRP A 118 26.66 0.77 -13.08
N VAL A 119 26.93 -0.52 -13.23
CA VAL A 119 26.03 -1.58 -12.79
C VAL A 119 26.30 -1.98 -11.34
N GLN A 120 25.23 -2.42 -10.69
CA GLN A 120 25.31 -3.00 -9.35
C GLN A 120 26.18 -4.26 -9.36
N ARG A 121 26.80 -4.57 -8.22
CA ARG A 121 27.64 -5.77 -8.07
C ARG A 121 27.33 -6.46 -6.75
N ASN A 122 27.43 -7.78 -6.75
CA ASN A 122 27.39 -8.55 -5.50
C ASN A 122 28.76 -8.48 -4.78
N VAL A 123 28.86 -9.10 -3.62
CA VAL A 123 30.09 -9.10 -2.79
C VAL A 123 31.30 -9.75 -3.47
N LYS A 124 31.08 -10.63 -4.47
CA LYS A 124 32.13 -11.26 -5.27
C LYS A 124 32.59 -10.39 -6.43
N GLY A 125 31.93 -9.26 -6.65
CA GLY A 125 32.20 -8.35 -7.77
C GLY A 125 31.49 -8.73 -9.07
N GLU A 126 30.60 -9.73 -9.06
CA GLU A 126 29.80 -10.12 -10.22
C GLU A 126 28.79 -9.02 -10.55
N PRO A 127 28.63 -8.60 -11.83
CA PRO A 127 27.71 -7.55 -12.21
C PRO A 127 26.27 -8.04 -12.23
N ALA A 128 25.33 -7.16 -11.89
CA ALA A 128 23.90 -7.41 -11.99
C ALA A 128 23.41 -7.24 -13.43
N ILE A 129 23.72 -8.22 -14.26
CA ILE A 129 23.36 -8.31 -15.67
C ILE A 129 22.64 -9.63 -15.88
N PHE A 130 21.49 -9.58 -16.52
CA PHE A 130 20.65 -10.73 -16.78
C PHE A 130 20.31 -10.82 -18.27
N GLY A 131 20.09 -12.02 -18.76
CA GLY A 131 19.74 -12.27 -20.15
C GLY A 131 18.27 -12.57 -20.36
N GLY A 132 17.86 -12.55 -21.60
CA GLY A 132 16.52 -12.98 -21.99
C GLY A 132 16.21 -14.40 -21.55
N GLY A 133 15.13 -14.57 -20.80
CA GLY A 133 14.70 -15.82 -20.20
C GLY A 133 14.94 -15.93 -18.69
N ASP A 134 15.71 -15.01 -18.09
CA ASP A 134 15.86 -14.92 -16.63
C ASP A 134 14.59 -14.37 -15.97
N ALA A 135 13.88 -13.49 -16.67
CA ALA A 135 12.57 -13.01 -16.27
C ALA A 135 11.63 -12.90 -17.48
N PHE A 136 10.32 -12.87 -17.23
CA PHE A 136 9.31 -12.83 -18.30
C PHE A 136 9.27 -11.49 -19.06
N TRP A 137 9.77 -10.40 -18.48
CA TRP A 137 9.85 -9.08 -19.12
C TRP A 137 11.12 -8.89 -19.96
N ILE A 138 12.09 -9.81 -19.86
CA ILE A 138 13.31 -9.77 -20.63
C ILE A 138 13.15 -10.69 -21.85
N THR A 139 13.05 -10.10 -23.03
CA THR A 139 12.94 -10.86 -24.29
C THR A 139 14.21 -11.65 -24.54
N LYS A 140 14.08 -12.83 -25.14
CA LYS A 140 15.24 -13.65 -25.50
C LYS A 140 16.17 -12.86 -26.44
N GLY A 141 17.44 -12.77 -26.08
CA GLY A 141 18.45 -12.00 -26.81
C GLY A 141 18.61 -10.55 -26.31
N ASP A 142 17.83 -10.12 -25.32
CA ASP A 142 17.99 -8.83 -24.66
C ASP A 142 18.94 -8.93 -23.47
N GLU A 143 19.54 -7.81 -23.08
CA GLU A 143 20.35 -7.63 -21.87
C GLU A 143 19.58 -6.72 -20.90
N ASP A 144 19.47 -7.13 -19.66
CA ASP A 144 18.92 -6.34 -18.55
C ASP A 144 20.03 -5.98 -17.57
N ALA A 145 20.29 -4.69 -17.40
CA ALA A 145 21.35 -4.15 -16.57
C ALA A 145 20.77 -3.34 -15.40
N TRP A 146 21.19 -3.68 -14.18
CA TRP A 146 20.76 -2.99 -12.96
C TRP A 146 21.81 -1.98 -12.49
N ILE A 147 21.43 -0.73 -12.38
CA ILE A 147 22.30 0.42 -12.22
C ILE A 147 22.44 0.81 -10.74
N THR A 148 23.67 1.17 -10.33
CA THR A 148 23.88 1.77 -9.02
C THR A 148 23.49 3.26 -9.02
N PRO A 149 22.69 3.73 -8.06
CA PRO A 149 22.33 5.15 -7.96
C PRO A 149 23.53 6.06 -7.66
N TYR A 150 24.69 5.49 -7.38
CA TYR A 150 25.94 6.23 -7.17
C TYR A 150 26.81 6.38 -8.42
N ALA A 151 26.42 5.87 -9.59
CA ALA A 151 27.02 6.18 -10.88
C ALA A 151 26.61 7.59 -11.32
N LEU A 152 27.38 8.61 -10.93
CA LEU A 152 26.99 10.02 -11.07
C LEU A 152 26.76 10.47 -12.51
N GLU A 153 27.52 9.94 -13.49
CA GLU A 153 27.33 10.27 -14.89
C GLU A 153 26.00 9.73 -15.42
N TRP A 154 25.65 8.48 -15.09
CA TRP A 154 24.34 7.92 -15.39
C TRP A 154 23.22 8.74 -14.72
N ARG A 155 23.38 9.04 -13.43
CA ARG A 155 22.40 9.81 -12.66
C ARG A 155 22.11 11.19 -13.27
N LYS A 156 23.14 11.85 -13.77
CA LYS A 156 23.00 13.14 -14.48
C LYS A 156 22.14 13.00 -15.74
N ILE A 157 22.37 11.97 -16.55
CA ILE A 157 21.59 11.71 -17.77
C ILE A 157 20.14 11.36 -17.38
N TYR A 158 19.96 10.49 -16.39
CA TYR A 158 18.63 10.11 -15.89
C TYR A 158 17.82 11.34 -15.46
N MET A 159 18.41 12.23 -14.68
CA MET A 159 17.74 13.47 -14.23
C MET A 159 17.42 14.41 -15.42
N GLU A 160 18.24 14.41 -16.46
CA GLU A 160 17.92 15.14 -17.69
C GLU A 160 16.69 14.55 -18.39
N ARG A 161 16.59 13.22 -18.51
CA ARG A 161 15.41 12.54 -19.06
C ARG A 161 14.14 12.86 -18.26
N ILE A 162 14.25 12.89 -16.94
CA ILE A 162 13.13 13.29 -16.03
C ILE A 162 12.67 14.72 -16.35
N ARG A 163 13.60 15.69 -16.52
CA ARG A 163 13.24 17.07 -16.88
C ARG A 163 12.58 17.15 -18.25
N GLN A 164 13.11 16.43 -19.23
CA GLN A 164 12.58 16.40 -20.60
C GLN A 164 11.16 15.84 -20.65
N MET A 165 10.91 14.70 -19.97
CA MET A 165 9.56 14.15 -19.85
C MET A 165 8.60 15.12 -19.16
N THR A 166 9.02 15.72 -18.07
CA THR A 166 8.19 16.69 -17.33
C THR A 166 7.85 17.91 -18.20
N ALA A 167 8.76 18.34 -19.06
CA ALA A 167 8.54 19.47 -19.98
C ALA A 167 7.53 19.18 -21.10
N THR A 168 7.17 17.92 -21.35
CA THR A 168 6.13 17.57 -22.33
C THR A 168 4.72 17.97 -21.91
N GLY A 169 4.51 18.28 -20.63
CA GLY A 169 3.20 18.59 -20.07
C GLY A 169 2.46 17.38 -19.49
N ILE A 170 3.11 16.22 -19.38
CA ILE A 170 2.56 15.03 -18.75
C ILE A 170 2.20 15.31 -17.28
N ASP A 171 1.10 14.74 -16.77
CA ASP A 171 0.58 15.02 -15.43
C ASP A 171 1.31 14.27 -14.33
N GLY A 172 1.96 13.15 -14.66
CA GLY A 172 2.73 12.36 -13.71
C GLY A 172 3.80 11.49 -14.37
N ILE A 173 4.81 11.14 -13.57
CA ILE A 173 5.84 10.14 -13.92
C ILE A 173 5.75 9.03 -12.87
N TYR A 174 5.43 7.83 -13.32
CA TYR A 174 5.41 6.61 -12.53
C TYR A 174 6.77 5.94 -12.63
N ILE A 175 7.44 5.76 -11.49
CA ILE A 175 8.76 5.13 -11.40
C ILE A 175 8.62 3.76 -10.77
N ASP A 176 8.98 2.73 -11.53
CA ASP A 176 9.07 1.35 -11.10
C ASP A 176 10.49 1.00 -10.64
N ILE A 177 10.62 -0.01 -9.78
CA ILE A 177 11.86 -0.67 -9.39
C ILE A 177 13.04 0.26 -9.00
N PRO A 178 12.86 1.34 -8.21
CA PRO A 178 13.98 2.11 -7.71
C PRO A 178 14.61 1.42 -6.49
N TYR A 179 15.18 0.22 -6.66
CA TYR A 179 15.71 -0.59 -5.57
C TYR A 179 17.00 -1.33 -5.92
N TRP A 180 17.63 -1.96 -4.90
CA TRP A 180 18.83 -2.75 -5.07
C TRP A 180 18.48 -4.17 -5.53
N MET A 181 19.31 -4.72 -6.41
CA MET A 181 19.09 -6.06 -6.95
C MET A 181 19.02 -7.12 -5.86
N CYS A 182 17.89 -7.82 -5.81
CA CYS A 182 17.68 -9.03 -4.99
C CYS A 182 16.72 -10.04 -5.64
N HIS A 183 16.32 -9.81 -6.89
CA HIS A 183 15.16 -10.44 -7.53
C HIS A 183 15.50 -11.78 -8.18
N PHE A 184 16.64 -11.84 -8.88
CA PHE A 184 17.01 -13.02 -9.64
C PHE A 184 17.68 -14.09 -8.78
N LYS A 185 17.63 -15.34 -9.26
CA LYS A 185 18.27 -16.50 -8.61
C LYS A 185 19.75 -16.19 -8.32
N GLY A 186 20.13 -16.39 -7.07
CA GLY A 186 21.50 -16.12 -6.61
C GLY A 186 21.75 -14.68 -6.14
N TRP A 187 20.74 -13.79 -6.23
CA TRP A 187 20.83 -12.41 -5.79
C TRP A 187 19.98 -12.08 -4.56
N GLN A 188 19.09 -12.97 -4.14
CA GLN A 188 18.14 -12.74 -3.05
C GLN A 188 18.80 -12.32 -1.73
N ASP A 189 19.94 -12.94 -1.41
CA ASP A 189 20.71 -12.65 -0.20
C ASP A 189 22.02 -11.89 -0.48
N SER A 190 22.13 -11.27 -1.66
CA SER A 190 23.35 -10.57 -2.07
C SER A 190 23.58 -9.25 -1.31
N TRP A 191 22.53 -8.64 -0.77
CA TRP A 191 22.56 -7.33 -0.12
C TRP A 191 23.32 -6.28 -0.93
N ALA A 192 23.16 -6.33 -2.30
CA ALA A 192 23.81 -5.42 -3.24
C ALA A 192 23.53 -3.93 -2.88
N SER A 193 24.40 -2.97 -3.31
CA SER A 193 25.49 -3.19 -4.27
C SER A 193 26.86 -2.96 -3.65
N PHE A 194 27.79 -3.81 -4.03
CA PHE A 194 29.22 -3.70 -3.67
C PHE A 194 30.08 -3.15 -4.82
N ASP A 195 29.49 -2.39 -5.72
CA ASP A 195 30.23 -1.63 -6.72
C ASP A 195 31.13 -0.56 -6.10
N LYS A 196 32.14 -0.11 -6.85
CA LYS A 196 33.14 0.84 -6.35
C LYS A 196 32.54 2.16 -5.84
N TYR A 197 31.48 2.64 -6.45
CA TYR A 197 30.87 3.93 -6.10
C TYR A 197 30.04 3.82 -4.82
N THR A 198 29.24 2.75 -4.70
CA THR A 198 28.43 2.48 -3.50
C THR A 198 29.31 2.22 -2.28
N VAL A 199 30.37 1.40 -2.42
CA VAL A 199 31.32 1.13 -1.33
C VAL A 199 32.05 2.40 -0.89
N ALA A 200 32.45 3.25 -1.85
CA ALA A 200 33.09 4.53 -1.54
C ALA A 200 32.15 5.50 -0.82
N ALA A 201 30.88 5.58 -1.24
CA ALA A 201 29.86 6.41 -0.63
C ALA A 201 29.56 5.96 0.82
N PHE A 202 29.40 4.65 1.02
CA PHE A 202 29.21 4.08 2.35
C PHE A 202 30.39 4.40 3.28
N ARG A 203 31.62 4.18 2.80
CA ARG A 203 32.83 4.49 3.59
C ARG A 203 32.93 5.98 3.92
N LYS A 204 32.59 6.85 2.98
CA LYS A 204 32.57 8.30 3.21
C LYS A 204 31.57 8.69 4.31
N LYS A 205 30.38 8.06 4.32
CA LYS A 205 29.30 8.36 5.28
C LYS A 205 29.55 7.78 6.66
N THR A 206 30.14 6.58 6.75
CA THR A 206 30.22 5.81 8.01
C THR A 206 31.63 5.56 8.53
N GLY A 207 32.66 5.73 7.70
CA GLY A 207 34.03 5.29 7.98
C GLY A 207 34.27 3.79 7.81
N ILE A 208 33.23 2.99 7.54
CA ILE A 208 33.26 1.53 7.47
C ILE A 208 33.63 1.08 6.05
N ASN A 209 34.52 0.11 5.91
CA ASN A 209 34.77 -0.57 4.65
C ASN A 209 33.82 -1.75 4.49
N ALA A 210 32.81 -1.63 3.61
CA ALA A 210 31.77 -2.64 3.44
C ALA A 210 32.32 -4.04 3.13
N LEU A 211 33.32 -4.13 2.23
CA LEU A 211 33.91 -5.42 1.80
C LEU A 211 34.74 -6.12 2.88
N LYS A 212 35.18 -5.40 3.90
CA LYS A 212 36.07 -5.95 4.95
C LYS A 212 35.45 -6.05 6.32
N GLN A 213 34.48 -5.19 6.64
CA GLN A 213 34.00 -4.98 8.00
C GLN A 213 32.52 -5.30 8.20
N VAL A 214 31.77 -5.52 7.11
CA VAL A 214 30.34 -5.88 7.18
C VAL A 214 30.20 -7.40 7.08
N LYS A 215 29.56 -8.01 8.06
CA LYS A 215 29.16 -9.41 8.02
C LYS A 215 27.78 -9.53 7.40
N ILE A 216 27.74 -9.77 6.11
CA ILE A 216 26.52 -9.78 5.32
C ILE A 216 25.52 -10.81 5.83
N GLY A 217 24.28 -10.40 6.08
CA GLY A 217 23.19 -11.24 6.61
C GLY A 217 23.24 -11.45 8.14
N ASP A 218 24.29 -10.98 8.83
CA ASP A 218 24.37 -11.08 10.29
C ASP A 218 23.68 -9.87 10.95
N TRP A 219 22.42 -10.04 11.30
CA TRP A 219 21.62 -9.04 12.02
C TRP A 219 22.14 -8.68 13.41
N ASN A 220 23.16 -9.37 13.95
CA ASN A 220 23.84 -9.01 15.19
C ASN A 220 25.10 -8.16 14.94
N ASP A 221 25.52 -8.00 13.67
CA ASP A 221 26.60 -7.11 13.30
C ASP A 221 26.11 -5.65 13.14
N PRO A 222 26.53 -4.71 13.98
CA PRO A 222 26.13 -3.30 13.85
C PRO A 222 26.58 -2.67 12.53
N ASN A 223 27.65 -3.17 11.91
CA ASN A 223 28.09 -2.72 10.60
C ASN A 223 27.13 -3.19 9.49
N PHE A 224 26.57 -4.38 9.63
CA PHE A 224 25.53 -4.85 8.72
C PHE A 224 24.24 -4.02 8.84
N ILE A 225 23.81 -3.69 10.05
CA ILE A 225 22.68 -2.77 10.28
C ILE A 225 22.96 -1.41 9.63
N SER A 226 24.18 -0.89 9.78
CA SER A 226 24.60 0.36 9.13
C SER A 226 24.54 0.26 7.59
N TRP A 227 24.94 -0.88 7.04
CA TRP A 227 24.87 -1.15 5.59
C TRP A 227 23.41 -1.17 5.09
N VAL A 228 22.53 -1.88 5.78
CA VAL A 228 21.10 -1.93 5.44
C VAL A 228 20.49 -0.52 5.45
N ASN A 229 20.72 0.25 6.51
CA ASN A 229 20.19 1.62 6.64
C ASN A 229 20.79 2.58 5.61
N PHE A 230 22.06 2.40 5.24
CA PHE A 230 22.69 3.18 4.18
C PHE A 230 22.01 2.92 2.81
N ARG A 231 21.75 1.66 2.48
CA ARG A 231 21.07 1.28 1.23
C ARG A 231 19.68 1.92 1.14
N LYS A 232 18.90 1.87 2.22
CA LYS A 232 17.59 2.52 2.33
C LYS A 232 17.67 4.03 2.12
N SER A 233 18.66 4.68 2.75
CA SER A 233 18.90 6.12 2.56
C SER A 233 19.26 6.46 1.12
N ALA A 234 20.06 5.63 0.45
CA ALA A 234 20.50 5.86 -0.92
C ALA A 234 19.33 5.91 -1.92
N ILE A 235 18.38 5.01 -1.79
CA ILE A 235 17.16 5.01 -2.62
C ILE A 235 16.31 6.26 -2.31
N SER A 236 16.13 6.60 -1.02
CA SER A 236 15.39 7.80 -0.64
C SER A 236 16.03 9.09 -1.16
N GLU A 237 17.36 9.19 -1.14
CA GLU A 237 18.12 10.30 -1.71
C GLU A 237 17.95 10.39 -3.23
N PHE A 238 18.02 9.26 -3.95
CA PHE A 238 17.80 9.19 -5.38
C PHE A 238 16.39 9.66 -5.78
N VAL A 239 15.36 9.12 -5.12
CA VAL A 239 13.95 9.47 -5.40
C VAL A 239 13.67 10.95 -5.05
N SER A 240 14.29 11.48 -4.01
CA SER A 240 14.16 12.91 -3.66
C SER A 240 14.72 13.80 -4.76
N GLU A 241 15.89 13.46 -5.34
CA GLU A 241 16.49 14.20 -6.45
C GLU A 241 15.62 14.12 -7.71
N VAL A 242 15.02 12.96 -8.00
CA VAL A 242 14.04 12.84 -9.10
C VAL A 242 12.90 13.84 -8.88
N LYS A 243 12.30 13.86 -7.69
CA LYS A 243 11.22 14.81 -7.37
C LYS A 243 11.65 16.26 -7.54
N GLU A 244 12.82 16.63 -7.06
CA GLU A 244 13.36 17.98 -7.19
C GLU A 244 13.50 18.38 -8.67
N ASN A 245 14.04 17.50 -9.51
CA ASN A 245 14.17 17.74 -10.95
C ASN A 245 12.81 17.89 -11.63
N MET A 246 11.83 17.05 -11.32
CA MET A 246 10.46 17.19 -11.83
C MET A 246 9.87 18.55 -11.43
N LYS A 247 9.89 18.87 -10.14
CA LYS A 247 9.28 20.10 -9.60
C LYS A 247 9.98 21.38 -10.05
N SER A 248 11.24 21.32 -10.48
CA SER A 248 11.97 22.43 -11.07
C SER A 248 11.41 22.82 -12.44
N VAL A 249 10.80 21.89 -13.17
CA VAL A 249 10.22 22.09 -14.50
C VAL A 249 8.71 22.32 -14.42
N ASN A 250 7.98 21.43 -13.73
CA ASN A 250 6.53 21.56 -13.55
C ASN A 250 6.13 21.13 -12.13
N ARG A 251 5.72 22.09 -11.31
CA ARG A 251 5.30 21.83 -9.92
C ARG A 251 4.03 20.99 -9.82
N ALA A 252 3.19 21.00 -10.85
CA ALA A 252 1.94 20.23 -10.86
C ALA A 252 2.15 18.74 -11.22
N CYS A 253 3.21 18.42 -11.99
CA CYS A 253 3.51 17.04 -12.36
C CYS A 253 3.76 16.18 -11.11
N LYS A 254 3.12 15.00 -11.03
CA LYS A 254 3.18 14.11 -9.87
C LYS A 254 4.33 13.12 -9.96
N LEU A 255 5.07 12.98 -8.87
CA LEU A 255 5.92 11.81 -8.67
C LEU A 255 5.03 10.68 -8.16
N ILE A 256 4.83 9.68 -9.00
CA ILE A 256 4.08 8.46 -8.71
C ILE A 256 5.12 7.37 -8.50
N LEU A 257 5.21 6.84 -7.28
CA LEU A 257 6.30 5.92 -6.93
C LEU A 257 5.75 4.54 -6.63
N GLU A 258 6.23 3.56 -7.36
CA GLU A 258 6.00 2.18 -6.99
C GLU A 258 6.85 1.77 -5.80
N ILE A 259 6.20 1.15 -4.83
CA ILE A 259 6.82 0.63 -3.63
C ILE A 259 6.58 -0.88 -3.57
N TYR A 260 7.57 -1.63 -4.00
CA TYR A 260 7.56 -3.09 -3.99
C TYR A 260 8.49 -3.60 -2.86
N PRO A 261 8.18 -4.68 -2.22
CA PRO A 261 6.94 -5.48 -2.22
C PRO A 261 5.88 -4.99 -1.20
N GLY A 262 6.06 -3.87 -0.57
CA GLY A 262 5.10 -3.22 0.31
C GLY A 262 5.22 -3.58 1.78
N LEU A 263 4.80 -4.73 2.24
CA LEU A 263 4.80 -5.13 3.66
C LEU A 263 5.59 -6.43 3.94
N SER A 264 6.39 -6.92 3.02
CA SER A 264 7.13 -8.16 3.25
C SER A 264 8.55 -7.92 3.77
N GLU A 265 9.17 -8.98 4.29
CA GLU A 265 10.57 -9.02 4.71
C GLU A 265 11.57 -8.54 3.63
N ALA A 266 11.18 -8.66 2.36
CA ALA A 266 12.02 -8.28 1.24
C ALA A 266 12.38 -6.78 1.24
N GLU A 267 11.65 -5.91 1.97
CA GLU A 267 11.95 -4.48 1.99
C GLU A 267 13.37 -4.16 2.42
N ALA A 268 13.85 -4.77 3.50
CA ALA A 268 15.24 -4.59 3.93
C ALA A 268 16.23 -5.13 2.88
N ARG A 269 15.90 -6.23 2.19
CA ARG A 269 16.74 -6.84 1.14
C ARG A 269 16.82 -5.99 -0.11
N ILE A 270 15.69 -5.48 -0.60
CA ILE A 270 15.67 -4.57 -1.75
C ILE A 270 16.19 -3.17 -1.40
N GLY A 271 16.34 -2.88 -0.11
CA GLY A 271 16.94 -1.64 0.40
C GLY A 271 16.08 -0.42 0.16
N THR A 272 14.76 -0.56 0.27
CA THR A 272 13.83 0.57 0.32
C THR A 272 13.45 0.91 1.75
N ASP A 273 13.20 2.17 2.01
CA ASP A 273 12.53 2.64 3.21
C ASP A 273 11.14 3.11 2.82
N ASN A 274 10.20 2.18 2.76
CA ASN A 274 8.85 2.50 2.31
C ASN A 274 8.25 3.63 3.15
N TYR A 275 8.45 3.60 4.46
CA TYR A 275 7.94 4.61 5.34
C TYR A 275 8.46 6.03 5.01
N GLN A 276 9.75 6.15 4.62
CA GLN A 276 10.33 7.41 4.17
C GLN A 276 9.92 7.76 2.74
N LEU A 277 9.84 6.78 1.84
CA LEU A 277 9.41 6.98 0.46
C LEU A 277 7.98 7.52 0.37
N TYR A 278 7.09 7.09 1.26
CA TYR A 278 5.74 7.66 1.39
C TYR A 278 5.75 9.16 1.69
N LYS A 279 6.74 9.66 2.41
CA LYS A 279 6.89 11.08 2.65
C LYS A 279 7.32 11.85 1.40
N ILE A 280 8.18 11.23 0.59
CA ILE A 280 8.77 11.86 -0.60
C ILE A 280 7.77 11.90 -1.76
N ALA A 281 7.17 10.78 -2.15
CA ALA A 281 6.27 10.68 -3.30
C ALA A 281 5.02 11.56 -3.18
N ASP A 282 4.42 11.95 -4.31
CA ASP A 282 3.13 12.64 -4.35
C ASP A 282 1.97 11.65 -4.39
N VAL A 283 2.17 10.52 -5.04
CA VAL A 283 1.24 9.40 -5.14
C VAL A 283 2.01 8.12 -4.79
N ILE A 284 1.40 7.27 -4.00
CA ILE A 284 1.95 6.00 -3.59
C ILE A 284 1.30 4.90 -4.43
N THR A 285 2.12 4.06 -5.03
CA THR A 285 1.64 2.88 -5.73
C THR A 285 2.29 1.63 -5.18
N HIS A 286 1.57 0.53 -5.22
CA HIS A 286 2.10 -0.77 -4.83
C HIS A 286 1.76 -1.81 -5.87
N GLU A 287 2.77 -2.53 -6.31
CA GLU A 287 2.60 -3.84 -6.93
C GLU A 287 2.43 -4.87 -5.82
N TYR A 288 1.18 -5.06 -5.40
CA TYR A 288 0.85 -5.96 -4.29
C TYR A 288 -0.45 -6.71 -4.58
N SER A 289 -0.45 -8.00 -4.33
CA SER A 289 -1.57 -8.87 -4.68
C SER A 289 -1.92 -9.79 -3.52
N PRO A 290 -3.20 -10.22 -3.40
CA PRO A 290 -3.57 -11.23 -2.43
C PRO A 290 -2.83 -12.52 -2.74
N ARG A 291 -2.22 -13.11 -1.71
CA ARG A 291 -1.41 -14.33 -1.84
C ARG A 291 -2.15 -15.53 -1.28
N ASP A 292 -1.96 -16.67 -1.93
CA ASP A 292 -2.39 -17.95 -1.40
C ASP A 292 -1.46 -18.40 -0.27
N GLN A 293 -2.00 -18.95 0.79
CA GLN A 293 -1.23 -19.50 1.90
C GLN A 293 -0.29 -20.65 1.52
N ALA A 294 -0.64 -21.41 0.47
CA ALA A 294 0.21 -22.48 -0.06
C ALA A 294 1.55 -21.96 -0.61
N TYR A 295 1.77 -20.66 -0.56
CA TYR A 295 2.84 -19.99 -1.28
C TYR A 295 4.07 -19.69 -0.44
N LYS A 296 4.47 -20.59 0.45
CA LYS A 296 5.73 -20.47 1.19
C LYS A 296 6.99 -20.61 0.31
N ASP A 297 6.85 -20.98 -0.94
CA ASP A 297 7.97 -21.36 -1.81
C ASP A 297 8.38 -20.34 -2.88
N GLY A 298 8.07 -19.07 -2.68
CA GLY A 298 8.77 -18.00 -3.37
C GLY A 298 8.47 -17.72 -4.85
N GLY A 299 7.40 -18.20 -5.42
CA GLY A 299 7.02 -17.89 -6.80
C GLY A 299 5.93 -16.81 -6.90
N GLY A 300 6.04 -15.84 -7.80
CA GLY A 300 5.13 -14.71 -7.99
C GLY A 300 3.65 -15.08 -8.07
N GLY A 301 2.92 -14.87 -6.98
CA GLY A 301 1.54 -15.30 -6.85
C GLY A 301 0.60 -14.47 -7.72
N ASN A 302 -0.26 -15.14 -8.47
CA ASN A 302 -1.33 -14.48 -9.18
C ASN A 302 -2.47 -14.16 -8.21
N SER A 303 -2.86 -12.93 -8.20
CA SER A 303 -3.79 -12.28 -7.28
C SER A 303 -5.18 -12.89 -7.15
N ALA A 304 -5.64 -13.58 -8.18
CA ALA A 304 -7.00 -14.12 -8.20
C ALA A 304 -7.20 -15.42 -7.41
N ARG A 305 -6.18 -15.91 -6.73
CA ARG A 305 -6.12 -17.28 -6.18
C ARG A 305 -6.28 -17.35 -4.68
N SER A 306 -6.41 -16.22 -4.01
CA SER A 306 -6.43 -16.21 -2.57
C SER A 306 -7.75 -16.74 -2.01
N ASN A 307 -7.64 -17.52 -0.94
CA ASN A 307 -8.76 -17.84 -0.07
C ASN A 307 -9.21 -16.57 0.70
N PRO A 308 -10.29 -16.61 1.49
CA PRO A 308 -10.74 -15.45 2.26
C PRO A 308 -9.65 -14.81 3.13
N LEU A 309 -8.75 -15.58 3.72
CA LEU A 309 -7.64 -15.04 4.51
C LEU A 309 -6.65 -14.26 3.65
N GLY A 310 -6.31 -14.75 2.46
CA GLY A 310 -5.45 -14.02 1.52
C GLY A 310 -6.06 -12.67 1.13
N TRP A 311 -7.38 -12.62 0.89
CA TRP A 311 -8.09 -11.37 0.63
C TRP A 311 -8.14 -10.44 1.84
N MET A 312 -8.37 -10.99 3.04
CA MET A 312 -8.33 -10.22 4.29
C MET A 312 -6.95 -9.57 4.49
N ARG A 313 -5.87 -10.33 4.35
CA ARG A 313 -4.49 -9.83 4.45
C ARG A 313 -4.17 -8.79 3.37
N TYR A 314 -4.67 -9.00 2.15
CA TYR A 314 -4.56 -7.99 1.09
C TYR A 314 -5.22 -6.67 1.49
N MET A 315 -6.42 -6.70 2.10
CA MET A 315 -7.06 -5.49 2.58
C MET A 315 -6.34 -4.88 3.78
N ILE A 316 -5.80 -5.67 4.72
CA ILE A 316 -4.94 -5.17 5.81
C ILE A 316 -3.74 -4.41 5.25
N ALA A 317 -3.09 -4.96 4.22
CA ALA A 317 -1.98 -4.28 3.55
C ALA A 317 -2.42 -2.92 2.97
N MET A 318 -3.55 -2.88 2.25
CA MET A 318 -4.09 -1.64 1.70
C MET A 318 -4.44 -0.60 2.78
N PHE A 319 -5.03 -1.01 3.89
CA PHE A 319 -5.28 -0.11 5.02
C PHE A 319 -3.98 0.43 5.61
N THR A 320 -2.95 -0.41 5.71
CA THR A 320 -1.62 -0.01 6.19
C THR A 320 -0.95 0.98 5.24
N PHE A 321 -1.00 0.71 3.93
CA PHE A 321 -0.47 1.63 2.92
C PHE A 321 -1.14 3.00 2.99
N ARG A 322 -2.47 3.03 3.10
CA ARG A 322 -3.20 4.29 3.27
C ARG A 322 -2.85 5.02 4.55
N ALA A 323 -2.66 4.32 5.65
CA ALA A 323 -2.24 4.91 6.92
C ALA A 323 -0.83 5.53 6.81
N MET A 324 0.11 4.86 6.12
CA MET A 324 1.44 5.40 5.84
C MET A 324 1.41 6.57 4.86
N ALA A 325 0.48 6.56 3.91
CA ALA A 325 0.30 7.65 2.94
C ALA A 325 -0.35 8.90 3.55
N GLU A 326 -0.99 8.76 4.69
CA GLU A 326 -1.76 9.81 5.38
C GLU A 326 -2.89 10.35 4.47
N GLU A 327 -2.73 11.53 3.88
CA GLU A 327 -3.76 12.14 3.02
C GLU A 327 -3.49 11.97 1.52
N LYS A 328 -2.39 11.29 1.14
CA LYS A 328 -2.03 11.09 -0.26
C LYS A 328 -2.81 9.93 -0.89
N PRO A 329 -3.08 9.99 -2.19
CA PRO A 329 -3.69 8.86 -2.90
C PRO A 329 -2.78 7.64 -2.86
N THR A 330 -3.41 6.47 -2.77
CA THR A 330 -2.74 5.17 -2.74
C THR A 330 -3.33 4.32 -3.86
N TRP A 331 -2.53 4.04 -4.87
CA TRP A 331 -2.94 3.24 -6.02
C TRP A 331 -2.44 1.80 -5.88
N MET A 332 -3.24 0.86 -6.34
CA MET A 332 -2.91 -0.56 -6.25
C MET A 332 -2.78 -1.14 -7.66
N LEU A 333 -1.54 -1.33 -8.09
CA LEU A 333 -1.25 -2.18 -9.23
C LEU A 333 -1.31 -3.64 -8.76
N SER A 334 -2.36 -4.31 -9.13
CA SER A 334 -2.57 -5.72 -8.76
C SER A 334 -3.11 -6.48 -9.96
N TYR A 335 -2.53 -7.64 -10.19
CA TYR A 335 -2.89 -8.45 -11.36
C TYR A 335 -4.18 -9.21 -11.11
N SER A 336 -5.15 -9.01 -12.00
CA SER A 336 -6.49 -9.53 -11.82
C SER A 336 -6.59 -11.04 -11.99
N TRP A 337 -5.79 -11.63 -12.91
CA TRP A 337 -5.90 -13.06 -13.17
C TRP A 337 -4.79 -13.63 -14.07
N GLY A 338 -4.36 -14.87 -13.77
CA GLY A 338 -3.25 -15.53 -14.43
C GLY A 338 -3.56 -16.63 -15.43
N GLY A 339 -4.80 -16.91 -15.76
CA GLY A 339 -5.18 -17.93 -16.76
C GLY A 339 -5.36 -19.32 -16.20
N GLU A 340 -5.91 -19.47 -14.99
CA GLU A 340 -6.18 -20.76 -14.41
C GLU A 340 -7.56 -21.30 -14.78
N GLU A 341 -7.61 -22.61 -14.95
CA GLU A 341 -8.87 -23.33 -15.16
C GLU A 341 -9.81 -23.12 -13.97
N LYS A 342 -11.09 -23.06 -14.23
CA LYS A 342 -12.21 -22.88 -13.29
C LYS A 342 -12.42 -21.46 -12.72
N ILE A 343 -11.52 -20.52 -12.91
CA ILE A 343 -11.73 -19.13 -12.48
C ILE A 343 -12.10 -18.27 -13.67
N ASN A 344 -13.27 -17.64 -13.61
CA ASN A 344 -13.67 -16.67 -14.60
C ASN A 344 -12.88 -15.36 -14.40
N PRO A 345 -12.14 -14.87 -15.42
CA PRO A 345 -11.34 -13.65 -15.31
C PRO A 345 -12.14 -12.43 -14.85
N SER A 346 -13.35 -12.27 -15.38
CA SER A 346 -14.26 -11.18 -15.00
C SER A 346 -14.63 -11.19 -13.52
N ASP A 347 -14.89 -12.37 -12.94
CA ASP A 347 -15.22 -12.49 -11.52
C ASP A 347 -13.99 -12.26 -10.62
N ALA A 348 -12.82 -12.71 -11.05
CA ALA A 348 -11.56 -12.43 -10.35
C ALA A 348 -11.25 -10.92 -10.34
N MET A 349 -11.43 -10.23 -11.46
CA MET A 349 -11.30 -8.78 -11.58
C MET A 349 -12.28 -8.05 -10.64
N LYS A 350 -13.53 -8.48 -10.57
CA LYS A 350 -14.53 -7.90 -9.66
C LYS A 350 -14.17 -8.05 -8.20
N ASN A 351 -13.59 -9.21 -7.79
CA ASN A 351 -13.10 -9.41 -6.42
C ASN A 351 -11.93 -8.47 -6.11
N LEU A 352 -11.00 -8.32 -7.04
CA LEU A 352 -9.89 -7.40 -6.89
C LEU A 352 -10.39 -5.96 -6.70
N PHE A 353 -11.26 -5.49 -7.59
CA PHE A 353 -11.75 -4.11 -7.52
C PHE A 353 -12.62 -3.84 -6.29
N VAL A 354 -13.46 -4.77 -5.87
CA VAL A 354 -14.26 -4.57 -4.63
C VAL A 354 -13.34 -4.46 -3.42
N SER A 355 -12.26 -5.25 -3.34
CA SER A 355 -11.30 -5.15 -2.24
C SER A 355 -10.60 -3.79 -2.21
N GLN A 356 -10.18 -3.28 -3.36
CA GLN A 356 -9.53 -1.97 -3.51
C GLN A 356 -10.47 -0.83 -3.13
N VAL A 357 -11.69 -0.78 -3.69
CA VAL A 357 -12.62 0.32 -3.41
C VAL A 357 -13.15 0.29 -1.98
N MET A 358 -13.37 -0.89 -1.40
CA MET A 358 -13.80 -0.98 0.01
C MET A 358 -12.68 -0.58 0.96
N SER A 359 -11.41 -0.85 0.62
CA SER A 359 -10.27 -0.33 1.39
C SER A 359 -9.97 1.15 1.12
N GLY A 360 -10.53 1.75 0.06
CA GLY A 360 -10.36 3.16 -0.32
C GLY A 360 -9.06 3.44 -1.07
N THR A 361 -8.49 2.42 -1.70
CA THR A 361 -7.38 2.57 -2.64
C THR A 361 -7.90 2.75 -4.07
N ASN A 362 -7.08 3.34 -4.92
CA ASN A 362 -7.38 3.52 -6.33
C ASN A 362 -7.12 2.23 -7.12
N SER A 363 -7.82 2.05 -8.22
CA SER A 363 -7.84 0.82 -8.97
C SER A 363 -7.06 0.91 -10.28
N TRP A 364 -6.33 -0.15 -10.58
CA TRP A 364 -5.57 -0.32 -11.81
C TRP A 364 -5.91 -1.67 -12.45
N ASP A 365 -6.43 -1.64 -13.67
CA ASP A 365 -6.66 -2.86 -14.44
C ASP A 365 -5.36 -3.31 -15.11
N ALA A 366 -4.75 -4.35 -14.57
CA ALA A 366 -3.61 -5.03 -15.14
C ALA A 366 -3.93 -6.51 -15.35
N ALA A 367 -3.64 -7.02 -16.54
CA ALA A 367 -3.89 -8.41 -16.88
C ALA A 367 -2.65 -9.25 -16.64
N ARG A 368 -2.82 -10.38 -15.93
CA ARG A 368 -1.72 -11.30 -15.62
C ARG A 368 -0.59 -10.58 -14.88
N HIS A 369 0.64 -10.87 -15.22
CA HIS A 369 1.82 -10.18 -14.69
C HIS A 369 2.41 -9.23 -15.74
N VAL A 370 1.57 -8.40 -16.34
CA VAL A 370 1.96 -7.37 -17.30
C VAL A 370 1.19 -6.08 -17.01
N MET A 371 1.82 -4.94 -17.27
CA MET A 371 1.25 -3.62 -17.00
C MET A 371 0.07 -3.30 -17.90
N SER A 372 0.00 -3.92 -19.07
CA SER A 372 -1.09 -3.72 -20.03
C SER A 372 -2.43 -4.08 -19.43
N GLY A 373 -3.42 -3.25 -19.63
CA GLY A 373 -4.80 -3.49 -19.23
C GLY A 373 -5.37 -4.78 -19.83
N SER A 374 -6.37 -5.34 -19.16
CA SER A 374 -7.07 -6.51 -19.67
C SER A 374 -7.84 -6.18 -20.95
N ASN A 375 -8.13 -7.21 -21.75
CA ASN A 375 -9.02 -7.11 -22.91
C ASN A 375 -10.50 -7.23 -22.52
N ASP A 376 -10.84 -7.36 -21.23
CA ASP A 376 -12.21 -7.42 -20.74
C ASP A 376 -12.76 -5.99 -20.52
N TYR A 377 -12.97 -5.29 -21.65
CA TYR A 377 -13.48 -3.91 -21.66
C TYR A 377 -14.86 -3.80 -21.03
N ASP A 378 -15.70 -4.82 -21.14
CA ASP A 378 -17.07 -4.80 -20.61
C ASP A 378 -17.03 -4.85 -19.06
N THR A 379 -16.24 -5.71 -18.47
CA THR A 379 -16.06 -5.74 -17.01
C THR A 379 -15.42 -4.46 -16.51
N ARG A 380 -14.36 -3.96 -17.16
CA ARG A 380 -13.74 -2.68 -16.82
C ARG A 380 -14.75 -1.54 -16.86
N LYS A 381 -15.50 -1.43 -17.93
CA LYS A 381 -16.54 -0.41 -18.09
C LYS A 381 -17.60 -0.46 -16.99
N GLN A 382 -18.08 -1.66 -16.67
CA GLN A 382 -19.07 -1.86 -15.60
C GLN A 382 -18.53 -1.41 -14.24
N VAL A 383 -17.33 -1.84 -13.89
CA VAL A 383 -16.69 -1.54 -12.61
C VAL A 383 -16.35 -0.05 -12.52
N TYR A 384 -15.68 0.49 -13.54
CA TYR A 384 -15.24 1.89 -13.51
C TYR A 384 -16.41 2.87 -13.58
N LYS A 385 -17.51 2.49 -14.24
CA LYS A 385 -18.75 3.26 -14.15
C LYS A 385 -19.28 3.30 -12.72
N TRP A 386 -19.35 2.15 -12.05
CA TRP A 386 -19.83 2.10 -10.67
C TRP A 386 -18.93 2.91 -9.74
N ILE A 387 -17.60 2.84 -9.91
CA ILE A 387 -16.64 3.65 -9.15
C ILE A 387 -16.88 5.14 -9.42
N ASN A 388 -17.02 5.55 -10.69
CA ASN A 388 -17.30 6.93 -11.07
C ASN A 388 -18.58 7.47 -10.42
N ASP A 389 -19.64 6.67 -10.42
CA ASP A 389 -20.93 7.05 -9.84
C ASP A 389 -20.86 7.19 -8.29
N ASN A 390 -19.88 6.57 -7.65
CA ASN A 390 -19.71 6.53 -6.17
C ASN A 390 -18.37 7.13 -5.69
N GLU A 391 -17.57 7.78 -6.53
CA GLU A 391 -16.21 8.22 -6.24
C GLU A 391 -16.13 9.12 -4.99
N GLN A 392 -17.15 9.94 -4.74
CA GLN A 392 -17.20 10.81 -3.56
C GLN A 392 -17.33 10.04 -2.23
N LEU A 393 -17.87 8.84 -2.25
CA LEU A 393 -17.88 7.96 -1.07
C LEU A 393 -16.60 7.13 -0.98
N ILE A 394 -16.05 6.73 -2.12
CA ILE A 394 -14.88 5.86 -2.18
C ILE A 394 -13.59 6.61 -1.86
N TYR A 395 -13.35 7.75 -2.49
CA TYR A 395 -12.06 8.45 -2.48
C TYR A 395 -12.02 9.71 -1.59
N THR A 396 -13.12 10.10 -0.98
CA THR A 396 -13.09 11.16 0.04
C THR A 396 -12.40 10.64 1.30
N LYS A 397 -11.73 11.52 2.03
CA LYS A 397 -11.07 11.22 3.30
C LYS A 397 -12.01 10.45 4.24
N ARG A 398 -11.53 9.32 4.72
CA ARG A 398 -12.20 8.46 5.70
C ARG A 398 -11.60 8.76 7.07
N GLU A 399 -12.40 9.28 7.99
CA GLU A 399 -11.94 9.64 9.33
C GLU A 399 -12.39 8.59 10.36
N PRO A 400 -11.51 8.17 11.28
CA PRO A 400 -11.91 7.29 12.37
C PRO A 400 -12.88 8.00 13.33
N MET A 401 -13.83 7.25 13.89
CA MET A 401 -14.82 7.75 14.85
C MET A 401 -14.48 7.36 16.29
N SER A 402 -14.42 6.06 16.57
CA SER A 402 -14.08 5.51 17.90
C SER A 402 -13.21 4.25 17.74
N PRO A 403 -12.03 4.36 17.12
CA PRO A 403 -11.25 3.19 16.74
C PRO A 403 -10.45 2.59 17.89
N VAL A 404 -10.10 1.31 17.74
CA VAL A 404 -8.91 0.73 18.38
C VAL A 404 -7.69 1.08 17.53
N GLY A 405 -6.68 1.70 18.11
CA GLY A 405 -5.41 1.98 17.44
C GLY A 405 -4.55 0.72 17.39
N VAL A 406 -3.95 0.42 16.24
CA VAL A 406 -2.93 -0.64 16.09
C VAL A 406 -1.64 -0.01 15.61
N TYR A 407 -0.59 -0.13 16.42
CA TYR A 407 0.69 0.49 16.14
C TYR A 407 1.49 -0.29 15.11
N PHE A 408 1.83 0.38 14.01
CA PHE A 408 2.72 -0.12 12.97
C PHE A 408 4.15 0.40 13.20
N SER A 409 5.10 -0.51 13.41
CA SER A 409 6.52 -0.19 13.59
C SER A 409 7.33 -0.52 12.33
N PRO A 410 7.83 0.49 11.59
CA PRO A 410 8.72 0.26 10.45
C PRO A 410 10.00 -0.50 10.83
N ASN A 411 10.57 -0.19 11.98
CA ASN A 411 11.82 -0.82 12.45
C ASN A 411 11.61 -2.29 12.84
N THR A 412 10.49 -2.61 13.52
CA THR A 412 10.18 -4.01 13.86
C THR A 412 9.94 -4.83 12.61
N ARG A 413 9.19 -4.28 11.65
CA ARG A 413 8.99 -4.92 10.34
C ARG A 413 10.32 -5.23 9.65
N ASP A 414 11.24 -4.28 9.58
CA ASP A 414 12.50 -4.42 8.85
C ASP A 414 13.48 -5.39 9.53
N TYR A 415 13.51 -5.38 10.86
CA TYR A 415 14.51 -6.14 11.65
C TYR A 415 14.00 -7.48 12.17
N PHE A 416 12.68 -7.66 12.27
CA PHE A 416 12.02 -8.82 12.87
C PHE A 416 10.79 -9.24 12.04
N SER A 417 10.93 -9.26 10.73
CA SER A 417 9.84 -9.42 9.76
C SER A 417 8.90 -10.59 10.06
N ASP A 418 9.43 -11.78 10.37
CA ASP A 418 8.63 -12.98 10.62
C ASP A 418 7.74 -12.86 11.85
N SER A 419 8.24 -12.32 12.96
CA SER A 419 7.44 -12.14 14.16
C SER A 419 6.48 -10.96 14.00
N TRP A 420 6.94 -9.88 13.39
CA TRP A 420 6.12 -8.72 13.10
C TRP A 420 4.92 -9.07 12.22
N GLU A 421 5.14 -9.82 11.13
CA GLU A 421 4.07 -10.19 10.22
C GLU A 421 2.95 -10.94 10.95
N ARG A 422 3.30 -11.98 11.71
CA ARG A 422 2.32 -12.76 12.48
C ARG A 422 1.58 -11.92 13.52
N SER A 423 2.32 -11.15 14.31
CA SER A 423 1.72 -10.33 15.37
C SER A 423 0.81 -9.23 14.83
N TYR A 424 1.30 -8.48 13.84
CA TYR A 424 0.58 -7.35 13.27
C TYR A 424 -0.67 -7.80 12.47
N PHE A 425 -0.50 -8.74 11.54
CA PHE A 425 -1.63 -9.26 10.76
C PHE A 425 -2.64 -9.96 11.64
N GLY A 426 -2.19 -10.81 12.56
CA GLY A 426 -3.11 -11.51 13.47
C GLY A 426 -3.88 -10.56 14.38
N THR A 427 -3.25 -9.50 14.89
CA THR A 427 -3.97 -8.46 15.65
C THR A 427 -5.04 -7.78 14.80
N MET A 428 -4.73 -7.43 13.55
CA MET A 428 -5.70 -6.84 12.63
C MET A 428 -6.82 -7.83 12.26
N GLU A 429 -6.48 -9.11 12.07
CA GLU A 429 -7.44 -10.19 11.80
C GLU A 429 -8.43 -10.36 12.95
N VAL A 430 -7.98 -10.31 14.21
CA VAL A 430 -8.86 -10.34 15.40
C VAL A 430 -9.86 -9.19 15.34
N LEU A 431 -9.40 -7.95 15.12
CA LEU A 431 -10.29 -6.79 15.09
C LEU A 431 -11.33 -6.88 13.96
N MET A 432 -10.88 -7.32 12.77
CA MET A 432 -11.76 -7.47 11.62
C MET A 432 -12.81 -8.57 11.80
N GLN A 433 -12.43 -9.72 12.35
CA GLN A 433 -13.34 -10.81 12.64
C GLN A 433 -14.44 -10.40 13.65
N LYS A 434 -14.10 -9.52 14.58
CA LYS A 434 -15.03 -8.98 15.57
C LYS A 434 -15.82 -7.76 15.07
N GLY A 435 -15.60 -7.28 13.86
CA GLY A 435 -16.22 -6.06 13.34
C GLY A 435 -15.87 -4.81 14.15
N ILE A 436 -14.67 -4.76 14.74
CA ILE A 436 -14.18 -3.65 15.54
C ILE A 436 -13.62 -2.57 14.61
N GLU A 437 -14.00 -1.31 14.88
CA GLU A 437 -13.41 -0.16 14.21
C GLU A 437 -11.92 -0.04 14.59
N PHE A 438 -11.04 0.12 13.61
CA PHE A 438 -9.60 0.25 13.83
C PHE A 438 -9.00 1.47 13.14
N GLU A 439 -7.90 1.95 13.71
CA GLU A 439 -7.02 2.97 13.14
C GLU A 439 -5.58 2.42 13.17
N ILE A 440 -4.90 2.42 12.03
CA ILE A 440 -3.49 2.08 11.99
C ILE A 440 -2.68 3.32 12.37
N VAL A 441 -1.93 3.18 13.45
CA VAL A 441 -1.12 4.25 14.04
C VAL A 441 0.33 4.05 13.68
N THR A 442 0.96 5.03 13.05
CA THR A 442 2.37 5.00 12.68
C THR A 442 3.19 5.94 13.58
N PRO A 443 4.53 5.88 13.56
CA PRO A 443 5.34 6.86 14.28
C PRO A 443 4.99 8.32 13.97
N ARG A 444 4.56 8.64 12.73
CA ARG A 444 4.14 10.02 12.36
C ARG A 444 2.76 10.41 12.85
N THR A 445 1.88 9.45 13.08
CA THR A 445 0.47 9.71 13.44
C THR A 445 0.15 9.43 14.91
N LEU A 446 1.13 8.98 15.69
CA LEU A 446 0.94 8.56 17.09
C LEU A 446 0.24 9.62 17.95
N ASP A 447 0.68 10.88 17.84
CA ASP A 447 0.10 11.99 18.61
C ASP A 447 -1.26 12.48 18.06
N LYS A 448 -1.60 12.08 16.83
CA LYS A 448 -2.82 12.49 16.13
C LYS A 448 -3.92 11.43 16.21
N SER A 449 -3.60 10.23 16.70
CA SER A 449 -4.52 9.11 16.79
C SER A 449 -5.74 9.45 17.65
N LYS A 450 -6.92 9.11 17.16
CA LYS A 450 -8.21 9.30 17.86
C LYS A 450 -8.60 8.12 18.75
N SER A 451 -7.83 7.02 18.73
CA SER A 451 -8.12 5.83 19.50
C SER A 451 -8.12 6.09 21.02
N GLY A 452 -9.08 5.56 21.72
CA GLY A 452 -9.09 5.49 23.19
C GLY A 452 -8.28 4.30 23.72
N LEU A 453 -8.12 3.27 22.90
CA LEU A 453 -7.34 2.06 23.15
C LEU A 453 -6.28 1.93 22.06
N LEU A 454 -5.01 1.79 22.45
CA LEU A 454 -3.87 1.62 21.55
C LEU A 454 -3.19 0.27 21.79
N LEU A 455 -3.20 -0.61 20.80
CA LEU A 455 -2.50 -1.89 20.81
C LEU A 455 -1.10 -1.71 20.20
N ILE A 456 -0.07 -2.21 20.89
CA ILE A 456 1.34 -2.22 20.45
C ILE A 456 1.78 -3.69 20.32
N PRO A 457 1.48 -4.35 19.18
CA PRO A 457 1.63 -5.79 19.02
C PRO A 457 3.08 -6.18 18.73
N ASP A 458 3.74 -6.86 19.68
CA ASP A 458 5.12 -7.39 19.61
C ASP A 458 6.13 -6.42 18.92
N VAL A 459 6.04 -5.13 19.25
CA VAL A 459 6.90 -4.10 18.66
C VAL A 459 8.29 -4.18 19.27
N ARG A 460 9.10 -5.15 18.82
CA ARG A 460 10.41 -5.46 19.39
C ARG A 460 11.40 -4.31 19.30
N SER A 461 11.42 -3.60 18.15
CA SER A 461 12.26 -2.42 17.96
C SER A 461 11.44 -1.15 18.20
N LEU A 462 11.69 -0.52 19.34
CA LEU A 462 11.04 0.72 19.77
C LEU A 462 12.11 1.74 20.19
N GLY A 463 12.17 2.86 19.47
CA GLY A 463 13.14 3.92 19.73
C GLY A 463 12.81 4.75 20.97
N GLU A 464 13.79 5.44 21.53
CA GLU A 464 13.60 6.31 22.71
C GLU A 464 12.62 7.46 22.42
N GLU A 465 12.63 8.02 21.20
CA GLU A 465 11.69 9.07 20.82
C GLU A 465 10.25 8.54 20.81
N GLU A 466 10.02 7.35 20.20
CA GLU A 466 8.71 6.71 20.17
C GLU A 466 8.22 6.36 21.58
N LEU A 467 9.12 5.81 22.42
CA LEU A 467 8.82 5.47 23.81
C LEU A 467 8.45 6.72 24.62
N GLY A 468 9.20 7.82 24.46
CA GLY A 468 8.91 9.09 25.14
C GLY A 468 7.57 9.69 24.73
N ARG A 469 7.16 9.51 23.46
CA ARG A 469 5.83 9.94 22.97
C ARG A 469 4.70 9.06 23.54
N ILE A 470 4.91 7.75 23.62
CA ILE A 470 3.97 6.83 24.29
C ILE A 470 3.84 7.20 25.78
N GLU A 471 4.95 7.48 26.44
CA GLU A 471 4.92 7.93 27.85
C GLU A 471 4.15 9.25 28.00
N THR A 472 4.28 10.18 27.07
CA THR A 472 3.50 11.42 27.06
C THR A 472 1.99 11.15 26.95
N ILE A 473 1.60 10.25 26.06
CA ILE A 473 0.21 9.80 25.92
C ILE A 473 -0.32 9.19 27.23
N LEU A 474 0.49 8.39 27.89
CA LEU A 474 0.13 7.78 29.19
C LEU A 474 -0.02 8.83 30.31
N LYS A 475 0.85 9.83 30.34
CA LYS A 475 0.75 10.98 31.29
C LYS A 475 -0.53 11.77 31.12
N GLU A 476 -1.03 11.90 29.89
CA GLU A 476 -2.32 12.56 29.63
C GLU A 476 -3.52 11.79 30.16
N GLY A 477 -3.39 10.49 30.39
CA GLY A 477 -4.44 9.63 30.95
C GLY A 477 -5.69 9.43 30.07
N LYS A 478 -5.62 9.82 28.80
CA LYS A 478 -6.77 9.77 27.87
C LYS A 478 -6.88 8.48 27.07
N LYS A 479 -5.82 7.69 27.05
CA LYS A 479 -5.73 6.44 26.28
C LYS A 479 -5.30 5.30 27.19
N HIS A 480 -5.82 4.12 26.90
CA HIS A 480 -5.30 2.88 27.44
C HIS A 480 -4.35 2.24 26.43
N VAL A 481 -3.15 1.86 26.85
CA VAL A 481 -2.10 1.31 25.96
C VAL A 481 -1.85 -0.15 26.36
N VAL A 482 -1.90 -1.03 25.36
CA VAL A 482 -1.66 -2.47 25.53
C VAL A 482 -0.35 -2.82 24.83
N PHE A 483 0.57 -3.37 25.58
CA PHE A 483 1.80 -3.93 25.05
C PHE A 483 1.70 -5.44 25.04
N THR A 484 2.16 -6.10 23.96
CA THR A 484 2.17 -7.56 23.90
C THR A 484 3.56 -8.10 23.55
N GLY A 485 3.82 -9.36 23.89
CA GLY A 485 5.02 -10.09 23.51
C GLY A 485 6.33 -9.46 23.97
N GLN A 486 7.27 -9.38 23.07
CA GLN A 486 8.63 -8.88 23.31
C GLN A 486 8.81 -7.39 22.97
N THR A 487 7.73 -6.61 23.13
CA THR A 487 7.76 -5.17 22.83
C THR A 487 8.89 -4.47 23.60
N GLY A 488 9.69 -3.69 22.85
CA GLY A 488 10.70 -2.82 23.42
C GLY A 488 12.02 -3.47 23.80
N GLU A 489 12.32 -4.70 23.37
CA GLU A 489 13.62 -5.34 23.62
C GLU A 489 14.80 -4.68 22.91
N TYR A 490 14.54 -3.93 21.86
CA TYR A 490 15.56 -3.29 21.02
C TYR A 490 15.25 -1.81 20.79
N ASP A 491 16.29 -1.02 20.59
CA ASP A 491 16.17 0.37 20.13
C ASP A 491 15.95 0.44 18.59
N SER A 492 15.82 1.67 18.07
CA SER A 492 15.66 1.92 16.63
C SER A 492 16.82 1.47 15.73
N SER A 493 17.96 1.14 16.33
CA SER A 493 19.16 0.62 15.65
C SER A 493 19.39 -0.87 15.90
N ARG A 494 18.37 -1.59 16.37
CA ARG A 494 18.41 -3.01 16.71
C ARG A 494 19.47 -3.37 17.78
N ARG A 495 19.81 -2.45 18.67
CA ARG A 495 20.65 -2.75 19.85
C ARG A 495 19.74 -3.19 20.99
N LYS A 496 20.11 -4.29 21.66
CA LYS A 496 19.40 -4.70 22.89
C LYS A 496 19.44 -3.59 23.91
N VAL A 497 18.30 -3.35 24.54
CA VAL A 497 18.14 -2.39 25.64
C VAL A 497 17.67 -3.11 26.89
N ASP A 498 17.46 -2.37 27.97
CA ASP A 498 16.93 -2.94 29.20
C ASP A 498 15.56 -3.59 28.93
N LYS A 499 15.47 -4.90 29.13
CA LYS A 499 14.26 -5.69 28.93
C LYS A 499 13.10 -5.28 29.85
N ASP A 500 13.40 -4.66 30.98
CA ASP A 500 12.42 -4.27 31.99
C ASP A 500 11.87 -2.85 31.75
N ARG A 501 12.37 -2.11 30.73
CA ARG A 501 11.93 -0.73 30.47
C ARG A 501 10.43 -0.60 30.21
N ILE A 502 9.83 -1.54 29.48
CA ILE A 502 8.37 -1.56 29.24
C ILE A 502 7.62 -1.98 30.52
N LYS A 503 8.10 -2.98 31.25
CA LYS A 503 7.50 -3.38 32.52
C LYS A 503 7.54 -2.24 33.56
N SER A 504 8.63 -1.49 33.60
CA SER A 504 8.75 -0.30 34.43
C SER A 504 7.76 0.80 34.03
N LEU A 505 7.58 1.02 32.72
CA LEU A 505 6.58 1.96 32.19
C LEU A 505 5.15 1.52 32.57
N VAL A 506 4.82 0.25 32.39
CA VAL A 506 3.54 -0.34 32.75
C VAL A 506 3.27 -0.19 34.25
N GLN A 507 4.27 -0.45 35.10
CA GLN A 507 4.13 -0.28 36.55
C GLN A 507 3.89 1.20 36.94
N ALA A 508 4.55 2.13 36.26
CA ALA A 508 4.39 3.57 36.52
C ALA A 508 3.02 4.09 36.11
N TYR A 509 2.40 3.50 35.09
CA TYR A 509 1.10 3.92 34.52
C TYR A 509 0.05 2.80 34.54
N LYS A 510 0.03 1.98 35.60
CA LYS A 510 -0.81 0.77 35.73
C LYS A 510 -2.30 0.97 35.47
N GLU A 511 -2.83 2.17 35.72
CA GLU A 511 -4.26 2.47 35.49
C GLU A 511 -4.60 2.62 33.99
N ASN A 512 -3.59 2.96 33.17
CA ASN A 512 -3.73 3.26 31.74
C ASN A 512 -2.95 2.30 30.84
N THR A 513 -2.44 1.20 31.40
CA THR A 513 -1.65 0.21 30.66
C THR A 513 -2.07 -1.21 30.97
N THR A 514 -1.92 -2.08 29.98
CA THR A 514 -1.95 -3.54 30.13
C THR A 514 -0.71 -4.11 29.44
N PHE A 515 -0.10 -5.13 30.04
CA PHE A 515 0.96 -5.92 29.41
C PHE A 515 0.52 -7.37 29.32
N ILE A 516 0.38 -7.88 28.09
CA ILE A 516 0.07 -9.28 27.82
C ILE A 516 1.41 -9.95 27.48
N GLU A 517 1.87 -10.90 28.32
CA GLU A 517 3.19 -11.52 28.17
C GLU A 517 3.33 -12.32 26.86
N ASP A 518 2.26 -12.98 26.47
CA ASP A 518 2.18 -13.68 25.18
C ASP A 518 1.79 -12.71 24.06
N ASP A 519 1.78 -13.20 22.82
CA ASP A 519 1.42 -12.45 21.64
C ASP A 519 0.11 -12.98 21.04
N PRO A 520 -1.06 -12.43 21.45
CA PRO A 520 -2.36 -12.90 20.99
C PRO A 520 -2.55 -12.75 19.48
N GLY A 521 -1.90 -11.76 18.85
CA GLY A 521 -1.92 -11.61 17.40
C GLY A 521 -1.22 -12.77 16.71
N SER A 522 0.01 -13.08 17.11
CA SER A 522 0.76 -14.22 16.54
C SER A 522 0.04 -15.56 16.74
N ASP A 523 -0.62 -15.75 17.88
CA ASP A 523 -1.36 -16.98 18.15
C ASP A 523 -2.59 -17.08 17.26
N PHE A 524 -3.30 -15.97 17.05
CA PHE A 524 -4.45 -15.92 16.14
C PHE A 524 -4.03 -16.12 14.67
N ASP A 525 -2.94 -15.52 14.24
CA ASP A 525 -2.41 -15.72 12.89
C ASP A 525 -2.07 -17.18 12.61
N LYS A 526 -1.42 -17.87 13.55
CA LYS A 526 -1.17 -19.32 13.46
C LYS A 526 -2.47 -20.09 13.32
N PHE A 527 -3.48 -19.74 14.11
CA PHE A 527 -4.80 -20.32 14.04
C PHE A 527 -5.43 -20.13 12.66
N MET A 528 -5.41 -18.91 12.11
CA MET A 528 -5.97 -18.59 10.81
C MET A 528 -5.22 -19.27 9.65
N GLN A 529 -3.89 -19.39 9.72
CA GLN A 529 -3.09 -20.05 8.69
C GLN A 529 -3.32 -21.56 8.59
N TRP A 530 -3.68 -22.21 9.68
CA TRP A 530 -3.78 -23.67 9.73
C TRP A 530 -5.12 -24.18 9.22
N GLY A 531 -6.10 -23.38 9.10
CA GLY A 531 -7.43 -23.87 8.93
C GLY A 531 -8.44 -23.02 8.21
N TYR A 532 -8.30 -22.79 6.93
CA TYR A 532 -9.47 -22.50 6.13
C TYR A 532 -10.15 -23.78 5.62
N ASP A 533 -9.82 -24.95 6.18
CA ASP A 533 -10.67 -26.12 6.10
C ASP A 533 -11.75 -26.01 7.21
N VAL A 534 -13.00 -25.82 6.78
CA VAL A 534 -14.15 -25.48 7.64
C VAL A 534 -14.35 -26.48 8.80
N SER A 535 -13.90 -27.73 8.66
CA SER A 535 -13.97 -28.75 9.72
C SER A 535 -12.93 -28.55 10.83
N MET A 536 -11.73 -28.07 10.47
CA MET A 536 -10.65 -27.79 11.43
C MET A 536 -10.77 -26.42 12.08
N TYR A 537 -11.52 -25.50 11.47
CA TYR A 537 -11.70 -24.12 11.94
C TYR A 537 -12.41 -24.07 13.29
N LYS A 538 -13.52 -24.80 13.46
CA LYS A 538 -14.33 -24.75 14.69
C LYS A 538 -13.60 -25.25 15.93
N ASP A 539 -12.84 -26.35 15.80
CA ASP A 539 -12.16 -26.91 16.96
C ASP A 539 -10.96 -26.07 17.39
N ARG A 540 -10.29 -25.42 16.44
CA ARG A 540 -9.16 -24.52 16.72
C ARG A 540 -9.57 -23.12 17.15
N GLU A 541 -10.71 -22.62 16.67
CA GLU A 541 -11.31 -21.40 17.20
C GLU A 541 -11.58 -21.52 18.69
N LEU A 542 -12.10 -22.66 19.13
CA LEU A 542 -12.32 -22.98 20.54
C LEU A 542 -10.99 -23.05 21.31
N GLU A 543 -9.94 -23.67 20.74
CA GLU A 543 -8.62 -23.77 21.35
C GLU A 543 -7.98 -22.38 21.53
N TYR A 544 -8.07 -21.52 20.52
CA TYR A 544 -7.59 -20.15 20.59
C TYR A 544 -8.42 -19.30 21.55
N GLN A 545 -9.74 -19.37 21.51
CA GLN A 545 -10.66 -18.65 22.41
C GLN A 545 -10.48 -19.02 23.88
N ASN A 546 -9.94 -20.20 24.17
CA ASN A 546 -9.58 -20.65 25.50
C ASN A 546 -8.12 -20.37 25.87
N SER A 547 -7.36 -19.67 25.01
CA SER A 547 -6.00 -19.27 25.35
C SER A 547 -6.00 -18.07 26.29
N ARG A 548 -5.06 -18.05 27.24
CA ARG A 548 -4.95 -16.95 28.20
C ARG A 548 -4.70 -15.60 27.50
N SER A 549 -3.89 -15.59 26.47
CA SER A 549 -3.57 -14.35 25.71
C SER A 549 -4.82 -13.78 25.03
N TYR A 550 -5.69 -14.64 24.51
CA TYR A 550 -6.95 -14.23 23.92
C TYR A 550 -7.92 -13.69 24.99
N GLU A 551 -8.07 -14.37 26.13
CA GLU A 551 -8.93 -13.92 27.24
C GLU A 551 -8.51 -12.52 27.72
N GLU A 552 -7.20 -12.29 27.94
CA GLU A 552 -6.67 -11.00 28.38
C GLU A 552 -6.91 -9.88 27.33
N LEU A 553 -6.78 -10.20 26.03
CA LEU A 553 -7.10 -9.25 24.95
C LEU A 553 -8.61 -8.96 24.89
N GLU A 554 -9.46 -9.98 24.98
CA GLU A 554 -10.92 -9.86 24.99
C GLU A 554 -11.43 -9.00 26.17
N GLU A 555 -10.94 -9.26 27.37
CA GLU A 555 -11.26 -8.46 28.56
C GLU A 555 -10.88 -6.99 28.36
N THR A 556 -9.69 -6.76 27.79
CA THR A 556 -9.18 -5.42 27.52
C THR A 556 -10.03 -4.71 26.47
N LEU A 557 -10.35 -5.37 25.34
CA LEU A 557 -11.23 -4.83 24.31
C LEU A 557 -12.62 -4.52 24.89
N SER A 558 -13.21 -5.45 25.62
CA SER A 558 -14.54 -5.29 26.21
C SER A 558 -14.62 -4.12 27.20
N LYS A 559 -13.52 -3.85 27.91
CA LYS A 559 -13.44 -2.78 28.92
C LYS A 559 -13.23 -1.39 28.33
N TYR A 560 -12.40 -1.28 27.27
CA TYR A 560 -11.91 0.01 26.80
C TYR A 560 -12.39 0.40 25.40
N TYR A 561 -12.96 -0.53 24.63
CA TYR A 561 -13.54 -0.22 23.32
C TYR A 561 -15.02 0.06 23.42
N LEU A 562 -15.44 1.22 22.93
CA LEU A 562 -16.85 1.62 22.83
C LEU A 562 -17.22 1.77 21.35
N PRO A 563 -17.99 0.85 20.76
CA PRO A 563 -18.29 0.86 19.34
C PRO A 563 -19.16 2.04 18.93
N SER A 564 -18.78 2.72 17.86
CA SER A 564 -19.62 3.67 17.13
C SER A 564 -20.62 2.96 16.21
N VAL A 565 -20.25 1.78 15.74
CA VAL A 565 -21.06 0.87 14.93
C VAL A 565 -20.80 -0.57 15.37
N GLU A 566 -21.87 -1.32 15.57
CA GLU A 566 -21.80 -2.77 15.82
C GLU A 566 -22.19 -3.54 14.56
N ILE A 567 -21.39 -4.55 14.21
CA ILE A 567 -21.65 -5.46 13.09
C ILE A 567 -21.94 -6.85 13.66
N LYS A 568 -23.02 -7.48 13.21
CA LYS A 568 -23.36 -8.87 13.54
C LYS A 568 -23.51 -9.68 12.27
N GLY A 569 -22.94 -10.88 12.24
CA GLY A 569 -22.86 -11.73 11.05
C GLY A 569 -21.63 -11.39 10.18
N GLY A 570 -21.54 -12.01 9.00
CA GLY A 570 -20.49 -11.70 8.02
C GLY A 570 -19.11 -12.32 8.31
N GLY A 571 -19.05 -13.56 8.80
CA GLY A 571 -17.78 -14.20 9.18
C GLY A 571 -16.71 -14.33 8.10
N GLY A 572 -17.06 -14.19 6.80
CA GLY A 572 -16.11 -14.12 5.69
C GLY A 572 -15.97 -12.73 5.07
N CYS A 573 -16.55 -11.72 5.74
CA CYS A 573 -16.50 -10.32 5.29
C CYS A 573 -15.38 -9.56 5.98
N VAL A 574 -14.84 -8.57 5.26
CA VAL A 574 -13.92 -7.56 5.80
C VAL A 574 -14.63 -6.23 5.84
N SER A 575 -14.67 -5.59 6.99
CA SER A 575 -15.34 -4.31 7.17
C SER A 575 -14.38 -3.20 7.59
N GLN A 576 -14.63 -1.98 7.09
CA GLN A 576 -14.04 -0.74 7.60
C GLN A 576 -15.16 0.19 8.07
N ILE A 577 -15.12 0.58 9.33
CA ILE A 577 -16.03 1.55 9.95
C ILE A 577 -15.32 2.90 9.96
N THR A 578 -15.99 3.96 9.55
CA THR A 578 -15.37 5.30 9.44
C THR A 578 -16.43 6.39 9.30
N SER A 579 -16.02 7.64 9.29
CA SER A 579 -16.83 8.80 8.94
C SER A 579 -16.37 9.40 7.61
N VAL A 580 -17.30 9.66 6.70
CA VAL A 580 -17.08 10.41 5.46
C VAL A 580 -17.92 11.68 5.48
N LYS A 581 -17.27 12.84 5.41
CA LYS A 581 -17.94 14.14 5.51
C LYS A 581 -18.84 14.27 6.76
N GLY A 582 -18.37 13.70 7.89
CA GLY A 582 -19.08 13.72 9.17
C GLY A 582 -20.20 12.67 9.32
N LYS A 583 -20.44 11.83 8.31
CA LYS A 583 -21.49 10.78 8.36
C LYS A 583 -20.86 9.40 8.58
N PRO A 584 -21.35 8.60 9.55
CA PRO A 584 -20.96 7.22 9.70
C PRO A 584 -21.11 6.46 8.39
N THR A 585 -20.06 5.78 7.97
CA THR A 585 -19.99 5.04 6.72
C THR A 585 -19.27 3.72 6.95
N VAL A 586 -19.85 2.63 6.48
CA VAL A 586 -19.29 1.27 6.62
C VAL A 586 -19.06 0.71 5.22
N TYR A 587 -17.85 0.23 5.01
CA TYR A 587 -17.44 -0.45 3.77
C TYR A 587 -17.27 -1.93 4.08
N ILE A 588 -17.87 -2.80 3.29
CA ILE A 588 -17.82 -4.24 3.49
C ILE A 588 -17.45 -4.92 2.19
N ALA A 589 -16.42 -5.77 2.22
CA ALA A 589 -16.09 -6.70 1.14
C ALA A 589 -16.38 -8.13 1.61
N ASN A 590 -17.02 -8.92 0.76
CA ASN A 590 -17.39 -10.30 1.05
C ASN A 590 -16.51 -11.27 0.25
N PHE A 591 -15.80 -12.12 0.97
CA PHE A 591 -14.95 -13.19 0.41
C PHE A 591 -15.39 -14.59 0.86
N THR A 592 -16.57 -14.71 1.46
CA THR A 592 -17.09 -15.97 2.00
C THR A 592 -17.11 -17.05 0.94
N GLY A 593 -16.51 -18.20 1.26
CA GLY A 593 -16.51 -19.38 0.39
C GLY A 593 -15.58 -19.30 -0.82
N LEU A 594 -14.75 -18.26 -0.96
CA LEU A 594 -13.71 -18.26 -1.98
C LEU A 594 -12.66 -19.34 -1.68
N LYS A 595 -12.29 -20.07 -2.70
CA LYS A 595 -11.24 -21.09 -2.64
C LYS A 595 -10.22 -20.85 -3.75
N SER A 596 -8.97 -20.75 -3.35
CA SER A 596 -7.86 -20.62 -4.28
C SER A 596 -7.92 -21.66 -5.40
N LYS A 597 -7.77 -21.20 -6.65
CA LYS A 597 -7.78 -22.02 -7.89
C LYS A 597 -9.10 -22.74 -8.20
N GLU A 598 -10.12 -22.60 -7.36
CA GLU A 598 -11.39 -23.30 -7.57
C GLU A 598 -12.52 -22.37 -8.00
N ASN A 599 -12.68 -21.20 -7.35
CA ASN A 599 -13.77 -20.29 -7.66
C ASN A 599 -13.39 -18.82 -7.40
N ALA A 600 -14.08 -17.91 -8.09
CA ALA A 600 -13.98 -16.47 -7.91
C ALA A 600 -15.34 -15.82 -7.57
N ILE A 601 -16.36 -16.62 -7.31
CA ILE A 601 -17.69 -16.12 -6.93
C ILE A 601 -17.90 -16.44 -5.46
N PRO A 602 -17.98 -15.42 -4.57
CA PRO A 602 -18.25 -15.64 -3.16
C PRO A 602 -19.68 -16.15 -2.91
N ILE A 603 -19.89 -16.75 -1.77
CA ILE A 603 -21.25 -17.04 -1.29
C ILE A 603 -21.90 -15.72 -0.86
N PRO A 604 -23.12 -15.42 -1.34
CA PRO A 604 -23.80 -14.19 -0.92
C PRO A 604 -24.00 -14.14 0.59
N GLU A 605 -23.65 -13.01 1.19
CA GLU A 605 -23.96 -12.74 2.60
C GLU A 605 -25.44 -12.46 2.76
N ARG A 606 -26.08 -12.99 3.82
CA ARG A 606 -27.54 -12.92 4.02
C ARG A 606 -27.96 -12.50 5.42
N ASP A 607 -27.19 -12.87 6.45
CA ASP A 607 -27.63 -12.76 7.85
C ASP A 607 -26.83 -11.69 8.61
N MET A 608 -26.60 -10.56 7.96
CA MET A 608 -25.85 -9.46 8.51
C MET A 608 -26.75 -8.33 9.01
N SER A 609 -26.44 -7.78 10.16
CA SER A 609 -27.10 -6.58 10.68
C SER A 609 -26.06 -5.58 11.22
N ILE A 610 -26.41 -4.30 11.12
CA ILE A 610 -25.56 -3.21 11.58
C ILE A 610 -26.36 -2.28 12.49
N THR A 611 -25.75 -1.92 13.62
CA THR A 611 -26.30 -0.95 14.56
C THR A 611 -25.40 0.28 14.63
N PHE A 612 -25.89 1.41 14.15
CA PHE A 612 -25.27 2.72 14.37
C PHE A 612 -25.63 3.23 15.74
N LYS A 613 -24.63 3.56 16.56
CA LYS A 613 -24.80 3.94 17.95
C LYS A 613 -24.91 5.46 18.13
N ASN A 614 -25.71 5.87 19.11
CA ASN A 614 -25.78 7.25 19.60
C ASN A 614 -26.04 8.30 18.51
N LEU A 615 -26.88 8.00 17.53
CA LEU A 615 -27.19 8.93 16.45
C LEU A 615 -27.96 10.15 16.97
N PRO A 616 -27.59 11.37 16.52
CA PRO A 616 -28.25 12.60 16.98
C PRO A 616 -29.66 12.77 16.39
N ASN A 617 -29.94 12.17 15.24
CA ASN A 617 -31.20 12.31 14.49
C ASN A 617 -31.91 10.97 14.30
N ARG A 618 -33.15 10.87 14.81
CA ARG A 618 -34.00 9.68 14.65
C ARG A 618 -34.65 9.56 13.27
N GLY A 619 -34.46 10.52 12.37
CA GLY A 619 -34.92 10.47 10.97
C GLY A 619 -33.94 9.84 10.00
N ALA A 620 -32.74 9.46 10.45
CA ALA A 620 -31.73 8.94 9.57
C ALA A 620 -32.16 7.65 8.83
N ILE A 621 -31.85 7.60 7.54
CA ILE A 621 -32.09 6.48 6.64
C ILE A 621 -30.73 5.92 6.23
N VAL A 622 -30.62 4.59 6.15
CA VAL A 622 -29.41 3.94 5.69
C VAL A 622 -29.48 3.72 4.19
N ASN A 623 -28.54 4.31 3.45
CA ASN A 623 -28.34 3.99 2.04
C ASN A 623 -27.49 2.72 1.95
N PHE A 624 -28.02 1.70 1.31
CA PHE A 624 -27.36 0.44 0.99
C PHE A 624 -26.93 0.48 -0.48
N ILE A 625 -25.63 0.52 -0.74
CA ILE A 625 -25.03 0.71 -2.05
C ILE A 625 -24.18 -0.53 -2.37
N PRO A 626 -24.78 -1.59 -2.91
CA PRO A 626 -24.04 -2.82 -3.21
C PRO A 626 -23.16 -2.65 -4.45
N PHE A 627 -22.06 -3.37 -4.47
CA PHE A 627 -21.10 -3.33 -5.57
C PHE A 627 -21.72 -3.90 -6.84
N LEU A 628 -21.78 -3.08 -7.89
CA LEU A 628 -22.36 -3.38 -9.23
C LEU A 628 -23.86 -3.68 -9.24
N GLU A 629 -24.58 -3.38 -8.17
CA GLU A 629 -26.02 -3.57 -8.06
C GLU A 629 -26.73 -2.25 -7.77
N LYS A 630 -28.07 -2.26 -7.82
CA LYS A 630 -28.88 -1.06 -7.58
C LYS A 630 -28.92 -0.70 -6.10
N SER A 631 -28.62 0.54 -5.79
CA SER A 631 -28.74 1.09 -4.43
C SER A 631 -30.18 1.14 -3.96
N VAL A 632 -30.39 0.88 -2.66
CA VAL A 632 -31.69 0.97 -1.98
C VAL A 632 -31.55 1.68 -0.64
N GLN A 633 -32.68 2.24 -0.16
CA GLN A 633 -32.77 2.82 1.17
C GLN A 633 -33.38 1.82 2.14
N LEU A 634 -32.73 1.66 3.29
CA LEU A 634 -33.18 0.75 4.34
C LEU A 634 -33.79 1.55 5.49
N LYS A 635 -34.96 1.10 5.94
CA LYS A 635 -35.55 1.55 7.19
C LYS A 635 -35.09 0.62 8.31
N GLY A 636 -34.60 1.17 9.39
CA GLY A 636 -34.16 0.40 10.53
C GLY A 636 -35.11 0.49 11.73
N VAL A 637 -34.75 -0.26 12.76
CA VAL A 637 -35.41 -0.25 14.05
C VAL A 637 -34.65 0.65 15.00
N TRP A 638 -35.33 1.61 15.59
CA TRP A 638 -34.76 2.51 16.56
C TRP A 638 -34.93 1.98 18.01
N ASN A 639 -33.83 1.92 18.73
CA ASN A 639 -33.79 1.70 20.16
C ASN A 639 -33.07 2.87 20.83
N LYS A 640 -33.79 3.77 21.50
CA LYS A 640 -33.28 5.06 21.98
C LYS A 640 -32.65 5.84 20.81
N ASN A 641 -31.32 6.02 20.81
CA ASN A 641 -30.57 6.72 19.77
C ASN A 641 -29.75 5.76 18.86
N ASP A 642 -29.99 4.47 19.00
CA ASP A 642 -29.35 3.44 18.17
C ASP A 642 -30.28 3.03 17.03
N LEU A 643 -29.73 2.98 15.80
CA LEU A 643 -30.44 2.54 14.61
C LEU A 643 -29.89 1.19 14.15
N THR A 644 -30.71 0.15 14.20
CA THR A 644 -30.36 -1.18 13.70
C THR A 644 -31.02 -1.44 12.36
N VAL A 645 -30.25 -1.89 11.37
CA VAL A 645 -30.71 -2.34 10.06
C VAL A 645 -30.28 -3.76 9.79
N SER A 646 -31.19 -4.59 9.28
CA SER A 646 -30.86 -5.87 8.67
C SER A 646 -30.50 -5.64 7.21
N LEU A 647 -29.38 -6.20 6.76
CA LEU A 647 -28.92 -5.97 5.39
C LEU A 647 -29.61 -6.92 4.41
N PRO A 648 -30.03 -6.44 3.22
CA PRO A 648 -30.34 -7.33 2.11
C PRO A 648 -29.13 -8.19 1.75
N SER A 649 -29.37 -9.32 1.11
CA SER A 649 -28.28 -10.15 0.59
C SER A 649 -27.45 -9.36 -0.40
N PHE A 650 -26.12 -9.51 -0.34
CA PHE A 650 -25.18 -8.94 -1.30
C PHE A 650 -24.08 -9.94 -1.65
N LEU A 651 -23.58 -9.85 -2.88
CA LEU A 651 -22.62 -10.85 -3.39
C LEU A 651 -21.17 -10.51 -2.99
N ARG A 652 -20.66 -9.32 -3.37
CA ARG A 652 -19.22 -9.01 -3.24
C ARG A 652 -18.89 -7.91 -2.26
N GLY A 653 -19.79 -7.00 -2.06
CA GLY A 653 -19.54 -5.90 -1.13
C GLY A 653 -20.60 -4.85 -1.14
N VAL A 654 -20.57 -3.97 -0.13
CA VAL A 654 -21.56 -2.91 0.05
C VAL A 654 -20.95 -1.71 0.76
N ILE A 655 -21.41 -0.52 0.40
CA ILE A 655 -21.18 0.71 1.16
C ILE A 655 -22.50 1.07 1.86
N LEU A 656 -22.41 1.32 3.15
CA LEU A 656 -23.55 1.80 3.96
C LEU A 656 -23.24 3.21 4.44
N THR A 657 -24.15 4.14 4.22
CA THR A 657 -24.01 5.52 4.71
C THR A 657 -25.35 6.09 5.13
N LEU A 658 -25.32 7.03 6.07
CA LEU A 658 -26.53 7.69 6.55
C LEU A 658 -26.90 8.88 5.65
N SER A 659 -28.19 9.01 5.37
CA SER A 659 -28.81 10.25 4.86
C SER A 659 -29.73 10.84 5.90
N ASP A 660 -29.81 12.15 5.89
CA ASP A 660 -30.72 12.92 6.76
C ASP A 660 -32.16 12.72 6.34
#